data_98afba059d549442d97f6c1c6f28db18
#
_entry.id   98afba059d549442d97f6c1c6f28db18
#
_cell.length_a   1.000
_cell.length_b   1.000
_cell.length_c   1.000
_cell.angle_alpha   90.00
_cell.angle_beta   90.00
_cell.angle_gamma   90.00
#
_symmetry.space_group_name_H-M   'P 1'
#
loop_
_entity.id
_entity.type
_entity.pdbx_description
1 polymer ?
#
loop_
_entity_poly.entity_id
_entity_poly.type
_entity_poly.pdbx_seq_one_letter_code
_entity_poly.pdbx_strand_id
1 'polypeptide(L)'
;MIDLTENKVGKQILLLGNEAITRGALEAGIDVATTYPGAPSSEIADTFSKIAKQATKQNKNPGFYFEYSTNEKVALEVAAAASFCGLRALTCMKHVGLNVASDVFMTYLYMGCKGGHIIVSADDPYCHSSQNEQDNRYFALFGNAPMLEPATPQEAKEMTRIGFDISEELQLPILLRTTTRLNHTRGSIILDNLQKQRGKGHFEKDPLFALIPVTARVKHPALLKKMEQAKKISEKSPFNTILKIGKPTDIGIVASGVSVNYVIEIAEVLKLDVKILKLGMTHPIPRKMCEQFIKSCNVIVVVEELEPILEWQFKTIAYDIYSDMKIYGKSTDHFSRLYEYSLDIVADAFSKIFKVKNPYQKPVQPKLKLPSRPPSLCPGCPHRATYYAVKKAAPKGTIYPTDIGCYILGKAPPLEIADLLLCMGSNAGIACGLSISTEQKIVSFMGDSTFFHSGIPPIVDAVHHNHNVVITILDNRTTAMTGLQPHPGTEYDGMGRPAKLINVEDVVKGLGVEHIEIVDPNNIKDTTAAFKRALDFRGPAVVVSKSPCIHLEIQRKRKSKEKKSIYYIDQEKCNQCRECIVRFGCPAIYYTEEGSIRIDDLQCNDCGNCVQICPFDAIFKKEGNKRTIKQVLY
;
A
#
# COMPACT_ATOMS: atom_id res chain seq x y z
N MET A 1 -5.05 -23.23 -7.51
CA MET A 1 -5.46 -21.83 -7.20
C MET A 1 -6.91 -21.91 -6.76
N ILE A 2 -7.27 -21.32 -5.62
CA ILE A 2 -8.65 -21.33 -5.12
C ILE A 2 -9.50 -20.52 -6.11
N ASP A 3 -10.61 -21.09 -6.58
CA ASP A 3 -11.54 -20.38 -7.46
C ASP A 3 -12.50 -19.53 -6.61
N LEU A 4 -12.21 -18.21 -6.56
CA LEU A 4 -13.03 -17.24 -5.83
C LEU A 4 -14.37 -16.95 -6.51
N THR A 5 -14.58 -17.43 -7.73
CA THR A 5 -15.87 -17.32 -8.45
C THR A 5 -16.76 -18.55 -8.25
N GLU A 6 -16.32 -19.50 -7.42
CA GLU A 6 -17.10 -20.71 -7.12
C GLU A 6 -18.38 -20.34 -6.34
N ASN A 7 -19.54 -20.81 -6.82
CA ASN A 7 -20.84 -20.57 -6.19
C ASN A 7 -21.31 -21.83 -5.42
N LYS A 8 -20.60 -22.12 -4.30
CA LYS A 8 -20.91 -23.25 -3.40
C LYS A 8 -21.13 -22.75 -1.99
N VAL A 9 -22.38 -22.49 -1.65
CA VAL A 9 -22.81 -22.04 -0.32
C VAL A 9 -22.40 -23.04 0.75
N GLY A 10 -21.89 -22.54 1.88
CA GLY A 10 -21.46 -23.34 3.02
C GLY A 10 -20.08 -23.99 2.88
N LYS A 11 -19.44 -23.93 1.70
CA LYS A 11 -18.08 -24.44 1.53
C LYS A 11 -17.08 -23.59 2.32
N GLN A 12 -16.24 -24.24 3.12
CA GLN A 12 -15.13 -23.58 3.79
C GLN A 12 -13.89 -23.56 2.91
N ILE A 13 -13.23 -22.42 2.82
CA ILE A 13 -11.96 -22.23 2.12
C ILE A 13 -11.02 -21.33 2.93
N LEU A 14 -9.73 -21.45 2.70
CA LEU A 14 -8.71 -20.64 3.38
C LEU A 14 -8.33 -19.44 2.49
N LEU A 15 -8.61 -18.22 2.95
CA LEU A 15 -8.28 -16.98 2.22
C LEU A 15 -7.47 -16.01 3.07
N LEU A 16 -6.72 -15.12 2.39
CA LEU A 16 -6.19 -13.89 3.00
C LEU A 16 -7.34 -12.93 3.32
N GLY A 17 -7.16 -12.04 4.30
CA GLY A 17 -8.11 -10.95 4.55
C GLY A 17 -8.41 -10.14 3.29
N ASN A 18 -7.39 -9.81 2.49
CA ASN A 18 -7.56 -9.13 1.20
C ASN A 18 -8.41 -9.93 0.19
N GLU A 19 -8.17 -11.24 0.07
CA GLU A 19 -8.95 -12.12 -0.79
C GLU A 19 -10.41 -12.26 -0.28
N ALA A 20 -10.60 -12.24 1.04
CA ALA A 20 -11.91 -12.29 1.67
C ALA A 20 -12.75 -11.04 1.39
N ILE A 21 -12.15 -9.83 1.40
CA ILE A 21 -12.80 -8.57 0.99
C ILE A 21 -13.27 -8.68 -0.47
N THR A 22 -12.40 -9.14 -1.37
CA THR A 22 -12.79 -9.35 -2.78
C THR A 22 -13.94 -10.34 -2.89
N ARG A 23 -13.91 -11.45 -2.13
CA ARG A 23 -14.99 -12.43 -2.13
C ARG A 23 -16.29 -11.84 -1.60
N GLY A 24 -16.28 -11.05 -0.56
CA GLY A 24 -17.44 -10.33 -0.03
C GLY A 24 -18.07 -9.39 -1.06
N ALA A 25 -17.23 -8.67 -1.82
CA ALA A 25 -17.70 -7.81 -2.90
C ALA A 25 -18.34 -8.60 -4.06
N LEU A 26 -17.78 -9.76 -4.43
CA LEU A 26 -18.37 -10.65 -5.43
C LEU A 26 -19.72 -11.21 -4.94
N GLU A 27 -19.81 -11.63 -3.67
CA GLU A 27 -21.08 -12.08 -3.07
C GLU A 27 -22.14 -10.97 -3.02
N ALA A 28 -21.71 -9.71 -2.97
CA ALA A 28 -22.60 -8.55 -3.04
C ALA A 28 -23.00 -8.18 -4.49
N GLY A 29 -22.47 -8.84 -5.51
CA GLY A 29 -22.75 -8.49 -6.90
C GLY A 29 -22.13 -7.16 -7.32
N ILE A 30 -20.86 -6.94 -7.00
CA ILE A 30 -20.11 -5.72 -7.36
C ILE A 30 -20.10 -5.49 -8.87
N ASP A 31 -20.29 -4.25 -9.30
CA ASP A 31 -20.24 -3.84 -10.70
C ASP A 31 -18.90 -3.19 -11.09
N VAL A 32 -18.31 -2.39 -10.18
CA VAL A 32 -17.09 -1.62 -10.45
C VAL A 32 -16.11 -1.69 -9.29
N ALA A 33 -14.86 -2.04 -9.56
CA ALA A 33 -13.77 -1.98 -8.58
C ALA A 33 -12.61 -1.14 -9.12
N THR A 34 -12.09 -0.24 -8.29
CA THR A 34 -11.01 0.69 -8.65
C THR A 34 -9.95 0.76 -7.57
N THR A 35 -8.71 1.06 -7.94
CA THR A 35 -7.60 1.19 -6.99
C THR A 35 -6.43 1.95 -7.57
N TYR A 36 -5.57 2.47 -6.70
CA TYR A 36 -4.14 2.63 -6.96
C TYR A 36 -3.35 1.66 -6.05
N PRO A 37 -2.35 0.92 -6.58
CA PRO A 37 -1.70 -0.14 -5.81
C PRO A 37 -0.91 0.37 -4.62
N GLY A 38 -1.13 -0.20 -3.44
CA GLY A 38 -0.41 0.14 -2.21
C GLY A 38 -0.52 -0.98 -1.16
N ALA A 39 0.62 -1.54 -0.69
CA ALA A 39 0.59 -2.50 0.41
C ALA A 39 0.19 -1.79 1.71
N PRO A 40 -0.74 -2.36 2.52
CA PRO A 40 -1.17 -3.76 2.52
C PRO A 40 -2.46 -4.09 1.75
N SER A 41 -3.03 -3.21 0.93
CA SER A 41 -4.30 -3.46 0.22
C SER A 41 -4.14 -4.04 -1.20
N SER A 42 -2.92 -4.19 -1.71
CA SER A 42 -2.67 -4.55 -3.12
C SER A 42 -3.32 -5.85 -3.56
N GLU A 43 -3.39 -6.87 -2.70
CA GLU A 43 -3.94 -8.18 -3.06
C GLU A 43 -5.46 -8.16 -3.26
N ILE A 44 -6.19 -7.15 -2.73
CA ILE A 44 -7.62 -6.94 -3.06
C ILE A 44 -7.75 -6.72 -4.57
N ALA A 45 -7.00 -5.75 -5.06
CA ALA A 45 -6.98 -5.36 -6.47
C ALA A 45 -6.40 -6.45 -7.38
N ASP A 46 -5.28 -7.06 -6.95
CA ASP A 46 -4.66 -8.16 -7.69
C ASP A 46 -5.60 -9.36 -7.84
N THR A 47 -6.48 -9.59 -6.87
CA THR A 47 -7.49 -10.65 -6.92
C THR A 47 -8.55 -10.34 -7.97
N PHE A 48 -9.11 -9.11 -8.00
CA PHE A 48 -10.01 -8.68 -9.07
C PHE A 48 -9.33 -8.78 -10.45
N SER A 49 -8.10 -8.29 -10.55
CA SER A 49 -7.33 -8.36 -11.80
C SER A 49 -7.10 -9.80 -12.28
N LYS A 50 -6.77 -10.72 -11.36
CA LYS A 50 -6.60 -12.15 -11.70
C LYS A 50 -7.88 -12.77 -12.25
N ILE A 51 -9.02 -12.52 -11.58
CA ILE A 51 -10.34 -13.02 -12.04
C ILE A 51 -10.66 -12.44 -13.43
N ALA A 52 -10.51 -11.12 -13.60
CA ALA A 52 -10.78 -10.46 -14.88
C ALA A 52 -9.88 -10.96 -16.01
N LYS A 53 -8.58 -11.09 -15.77
CA LYS A 53 -7.61 -11.63 -16.74
C LYS A 53 -7.92 -13.08 -17.13
N GLN A 54 -8.38 -13.89 -16.18
CA GLN A 54 -8.77 -15.27 -16.46
C GLN A 54 -10.03 -15.31 -17.34
N ALA A 55 -11.02 -14.49 -17.05
CA ALA A 55 -12.23 -14.36 -17.87
C ALA A 55 -11.89 -13.86 -19.29
N THR A 56 -11.06 -12.79 -19.41
CA THR A 56 -10.60 -12.26 -20.71
C THR A 56 -9.90 -13.32 -21.56
N LYS A 57 -9.02 -14.14 -20.96
CA LYS A 57 -8.35 -15.26 -21.67
C LYS A 57 -9.32 -16.33 -22.16
N GLN A 58 -10.46 -16.48 -21.52
CA GLN A 58 -11.52 -17.43 -21.89
C GLN A 58 -12.58 -16.80 -22.79
N ASN A 59 -12.39 -15.57 -23.25
CA ASN A 59 -13.39 -14.76 -23.98
C ASN A 59 -14.73 -14.66 -23.21
N LYS A 60 -14.68 -14.60 -21.88
CA LYS A 60 -15.83 -14.44 -21.00
C LYS A 60 -15.85 -13.05 -20.38
N ASN A 61 -17.05 -12.57 -20.03
CA ASN A 61 -17.23 -11.38 -19.22
C ASN A 61 -17.03 -11.75 -17.74
N PRO A 62 -16.14 -11.07 -16.97
CA PRO A 62 -15.98 -11.31 -15.54
C PRO A 62 -17.22 -10.89 -14.72
N GLY A 63 -18.16 -10.15 -15.31
CA GLY A 63 -19.35 -9.62 -14.65
C GLY A 63 -19.16 -8.23 -14.03
N PHE A 64 -17.95 -7.81 -13.81
CA PHE A 64 -17.60 -6.50 -13.23
C PHE A 64 -16.53 -5.78 -14.07
N TYR A 65 -16.46 -4.47 -13.90
CA TYR A 65 -15.35 -3.65 -14.40
C TYR A 65 -14.29 -3.49 -13.32
N PHE A 66 -13.01 -3.57 -13.71
CA PHE A 66 -11.88 -3.34 -12.82
C PHE A 66 -10.81 -2.47 -13.49
N GLU A 67 -10.24 -1.52 -12.73
CA GLU A 67 -9.10 -0.75 -13.18
C GLU A 67 -8.08 -0.44 -12.08
N TYR A 68 -6.81 -0.39 -12.46
CA TYR A 68 -5.79 0.35 -11.75
C TYR A 68 -5.83 1.79 -12.27
N SER A 69 -6.36 2.71 -11.47
CA SER A 69 -6.44 4.13 -11.81
C SER A 69 -5.08 4.82 -11.70
N THR A 70 -4.94 6.01 -12.23
CA THR A 70 -3.67 6.76 -12.20
C THR A 70 -3.24 7.16 -10.79
N ASN A 71 -4.20 7.46 -9.91
CA ASN A 71 -4.01 7.68 -8.47
C ASN A 71 -5.30 7.39 -7.70
N GLU A 72 -5.24 7.48 -6.37
CA GLU A 72 -6.37 7.16 -5.49
C GLU A 72 -7.52 8.15 -5.62
N LYS A 73 -7.21 9.43 -5.92
CA LYS A 73 -8.25 10.45 -6.19
C LYS A 73 -9.10 10.03 -7.39
N VAL A 74 -8.47 9.70 -8.52
CA VAL A 74 -9.16 9.24 -9.73
C VAL A 74 -9.87 7.92 -9.50
N ALA A 75 -9.27 6.99 -8.74
CA ALA A 75 -9.91 5.74 -8.39
C ALA A 75 -11.23 5.96 -7.65
N LEU A 76 -11.24 6.85 -6.66
CA LEU A 76 -12.46 7.19 -5.91
C LEU A 76 -13.50 7.91 -6.78
N GLU A 77 -13.08 8.82 -7.67
CA GLU A 77 -13.95 9.54 -8.60
C GLU A 77 -14.68 8.58 -9.55
N VAL A 78 -13.96 7.63 -10.15
CA VAL A 78 -14.53 6.64 -11.08
C VAL A 78 -15.56 5.75 -10.37
N ALA A 79 -15.24 5.25 -9.18
CA ALA A 79 -16.14 4.42 -8.40
C ALA A 79 -17.37 5.19 -7.88
N ALA A 80 -17.18 6.45 -7.43
CA ALA A 80 -18.28 7.32 -7.02
C ALA A 80 -19.24 7.59 -8.17
N ALA A 81 -18.73 7.84 -9.38
CA ALA A 81 -19.55 8.04 -10.57
C ALA A 81 -20.39 6.78 -10.90
N ALA A 82 -19.81 5.59 -10.78
CA ALA A 82 -20.56 4.34 -10.92
C ALA A 82 -21.68 4.24 -9.87
N SER A 83 -21.38 4.59 -8.62
CA SER A 83 -22.36 4.62 -7.53
C SER A 83 -23.49 5.63 -7.80
N PHE A 84 -23.22 6.82 -8.35
CA PHE A 84 -24.26 7.78 -8.75
C PHE A 84 -25.21 7.22 -9.81
N CYS A 85 -24.75 6.28 -10.64
CA CYS A 85 -25.58 5.55 -11.60
C CYS A 85 -26.33 4.36 -10.98
N GLY A 86 -26.27 4.15 -9.69
CA GLY A 86 -26.94 3.06 -8.98
C GLY A 86 -26.18 1.73 -9.01
N LEU A 87 -24.92 1.70 -9.41
CA LEU A 87 -24.06 0.51 -9.42
C LEU A 87 -23.34 0.32 -8.08
N ARG A 88 -23.07 -0.94 -7.70
CA ARG A 88 -22.22 -1.26 -6.53
C ARG A 88 -20.76 -1.08 -6.88
N ALA A 89 -20.05 -0.27 -6.12
CA ALA A 89 -18.65 0.08 -6.35
C ALA A 89 -17.76 -0.19 -5.12
N LEU A 90 -16.50 -0.57 -5.36
CA LEU A 90 -15.48 -0.69 -4.33
C LEU A 90 -14.22 0.05 -4.77
N THR A 91 -13.70 0.90 -3.89
CA THR A 91 -12.36 1.50 -4.06
C THR A 91 -11.48 1.02 -2.92
N CYS A 92 -10.29 0.49 -3.22
CA CYS A 92 -9.34 0.11 -2.18
C CYS A 92 -8.03 0.86 -2.32
N MET A 93 -7.46 1.22 -1.17
CA MET A 93 -6.21 1.96 -1.09
C MET A 93 -5.53 1.77 0.25
N LYS A 94 -4.24 2.06 0.27
CA LYS A 94 -3.45 2.20 1.49
C LYS A 94 -3.89 3.46 2.27
N HIS A 95 -3.59 3.53 3.57
CA HIS A 95 -3.96 4.69 4.40
C HIS A 95 -3.49 6.04 3.83
N VAL A 96 -2.26 6.13 3.31
CA VAL A 96 -1.76 7.37 2.68
C VAL A 96 -2.44 7.68 1.35
N GLY A 97 -3.03 6.70 0.68
CA GLY A 97 -3.85 6.90 -0.51
C GLY A 97 -5.14 7.67 -0.20
N LEU A 98 -5.71 7.46 1.00
CA LEU A 98 -6.87 8.25 1.44
C LEU A 98 -6.51 9.74 1.64
N ASN A 99 -5.25 10.06 1.96
CA ASN A 99 -4.77 11.45 1.96
C ASN A 99 -4.83 12.06 0.55
N VAL A 100 -4.43 11.29 -0.48
CA VAL A 100 -4.50 11.72 -1.89
C VAL A 100 -5.96 11.92 -2.34
N ALA A 101 -6.86 11.04 -1.89
CA ALA A 101 -8.28 11.07 -2.22
C ALA A 101 -9.13 11.93 -1.27
N SER A 102 -8.52 12.61 -0.29
CA SER A 102 -9.24 13.24 0.84
C SER A 102 -10.25 14.30 0.42
N ASP A 103 -9.93 15.14 -0.55
CA ASP A 103 -10.84 16.19 -1.05
C ASP A 103 -12.10 15.55 -1.65
N VAL A 104 -11.92 14.55 -2.51
CA VAL A 104 -13.04 13.80 -3.10
C VAL A 104 -13.83 13.09 -2.00
N PHE A 105 -13.15 12.42 -1.05
CA PHE A 105 -13.78 11.70 0.05
C PHE A 105 -14.70 12.60 0.87
N MET A 106 -14.21 13.77 1.30
CA MET A 106 -14.97 14.72 2.11
C MET A 106 -16.19 15.27 1.35
N THR A 107 -16.01 15.63 0.09
CA THR A 107 -17.08 16.19 -0.74
C THR A 107 -18.11 15.11 -1.12
N TYR A 108 -17.66 13.90 -1.37
CA TYR A 108 -18.53 12.77 -1.70
C TYR A 108 -19.51 12.41 -0.56
N LEU A 109 -19.10 12.54 0.70
CA LEU A 109 -19.97 12.32 1.87
C LEU A 109 -21.14 13.31 1.89
N TYR A 110 -20.93 14.56 1.49
CA TYR A 110 -22.02 15.52 1.31
C TYR A 110 -22.95 15.15 0.17
N MET A 111 -22.41 14.70 -0.95
CA MET A 111 -23.21 14.27 -2.10
C MET A 111 -24.02 13.01 -1.78
N GLY A 112 -23.40 12.08 -1.08
CA GLY A 112 -23.95 10.74 -0.85
C GLY A 112 -23.79 9.83 -2.06
N CYS A 113 -24.38 8.64 -2.01
CA CYS A 113 -24.34 7.63 -3.08
C CYS A 113 -25.75 7.12 -3.40
N LYS A 114 -25.93 6.45 -4.56
CA LYS A 114 -27.16 5.75 -4.94
C LYS A 114 -26.97 4.22 -4.90
N GLY A 115 -26.00 3.70 -5.65
CA GLY A 115 -25.52 2.32 -5.47
C GLY A 115 -24.55 2.24 -4.31
N GLY A 116 -24.48 1.12 -3.63
CA GLY A 116 -23.59 0.91 -2.49
C GLY A 116 -22.13 1.13 -2.87
N HIS A 117 -21.38 1.86 -2.02
CA HIS A 117 -19.95 2.07 -2.22
C HIS A 117 -19.15 1.75 -0.96
N ILE A 118 -18.19 0.84 -1.08
CA ILE A 118 -17.24 0.50 -0.03
C ILE A 118 -15.89 1.12 -0.36
N ILE A 119 -15.39 1.95 0.55
CA ILE A 119 -14.04 2.52 0.47
C ILE A 119 -13.17 1.77 1.48
N VAL A 120 -12.26 0.93 0.98
CA VAL A 120 -11.32 0.20 1.83
C VAL A 120 -10.09 1.05 2.07
N SER A 121 -9.82 1.38 3.33
CA SER A 121 -8.59 2.01 3.78
C SER A 121 -7.78 1.02 4.62
N ALA A 122 -6.60 0.65 4.12
CA ALA A 122 -5.72 -0.29 4.79
C ALA A 122 -4.60 0.45 5.53
N ASP A 123 -4.70 0.49 6.86
CA ASP A 123 -3.70 1.08 7.74
C ASP A 123 -2.51 0.13 7.92
N ASP A 124 -1.35 0.71 8.22
CA ASP A 124 -0.08 -0.02 8.37
C ASP A 124 0.60 0.29 9.71
N PRO A 125 0.00 -0.13 10.85
CA PRO A 125 0.65 -0.04 12.15
C PRO A 125 2.03 -0.72 12.11
N TYR A 126 3.03 -0.14 12.76
CA TYR A 126 4.44 -0.52 12.67
C TYR A 126 5.16 -0.07 11.37
N CYS A 127 4.49 0.59 10.43
CA CYS A 127 5.11 1.05 9.17
C CYS A 127 5.84 -0.06 8.39
N HIS A 128 5.27 -1.27 8.29
CA HIS A 128 5.90 -2.39 7.58
C HIS A 128 6.30 -2.03 6.14
N SER A 129 5.50 -1.18 5.49
CA SER A 129 5.74 -0.72 4.11
C SER A 129 5.38 0.76 3.90
N SER A 130 5.35 1.57 4.96
CA SER A 130 4.84 2.94 4.93
C SER A 130 5.86 3.95 5.43
N GLN A 131 5.69 5.21 5.03
CA GLN A 131 6.51 6.33 5.48
C GLN A 131 6.02 6.96 6.80
N ASN A 132 4.83 6.59 7.28
CA ASN A 132 4.29 7.03 8.57
C ASN A 132 3.34 5.98 9.15
N GLU A 133 3.02 6.10 10.42
CA GLU A 133 1.85 5.49 11.06
C GLU A 133 0.71 6.51 11.07
N GLN A 134 -0.44 6.12 10.52
CA GLN A 134 -1.62 6.97 10.42
C GLN A 134 -2.86 6.17 10.76
N ASP A 135 -3.73 6.76 11.58
CA ASP A 135 -5.00 6.15 11.98
C ASP A 135 -6.14 6.73 11.15
N ASN A 136 -6.56 6.00 10.14
CA ASN A 136 -7.61 6.48 9.22
C ASN A 136 -9.03 6.44 9.82
N ARG A 137 -9.19 6.00 11.06
CA ARG A 137 -10.45 6.20 11.81
C ARG A 137 -10.79 7.68 11.96
N TYR A 138 -9.78 8.56 12.00
CA TYR A 138 -10.01 10.01 11.97
C TYR A 138 -10.74 10.51 10.73
N PHE A 139 -10.54 9.89 9.57
CA PHE A 139 -11.30 10.27 8.37
C PHE A 139 -12.79 9.99 8.52
N ALA A 140 -13.17 8.91 9.21
CA ALA A 140 -14.57 8.63 9.51
C ALA A 140 -15.18 9.68 10.44
N LEU A 141 -14.45 10.06 11.49
CA LEU A 141 -14.88 11.10 12.43
C LEU A 141 -14.97 12.47 11.75
N PHE A 142 -13.93 12.88 11.05
CA PHE A 142 -13.83 14.17 10.38
C PHE A 142 -14.88 14.34 9.27
N GLY A 143 -15.07 13.30 8.45
CA GLY A 143 -15.98 13.34 7.29
C GLY A 143 -17.42 12.97 7.63
N ASN A 144 -17.73 12.45 8.83
CA ASN A 144 -19.01 11.82 9.16
C ASN A 144 -19.30 10.61 8.24
N ALA A 145 -18.33 9.70 8.11
CA ALA A 145 -18.48 8.48 7.31
C ALA A 145 -18.79 7.28 8.22
N PRO A 146 -19.84 6.49 7.95
CA PRO A 146 -20.02 5.21 8.64
C PRO A 146 -18.82 4.30 8.40
N MET A 147 -18.33 3.62 9.46
CA MET A 147 -17.11 2.83 9.41
C MET A 147 -17.27 1.44 10.00
N LEU A 148 -16.69 0.45 9.32
CA LEU A 148 -16.60 -0.94 9.73
C LEU A 148 -15.13 -1.35 9.92
N GLU A 149 -14.84 -2.12 10.97
CA GLU A 149 -13.50 -2.64 11.30
C GLU A 149 -13.57 -4.15 11.58
N PRO A 150 -13.25 -5.00 10.60
CA PRO A 150 -13.26 -6.44 10.77
C PRO A 150 -12.08 -6.95 11.61
N ALA A 151 -12.34 -7.98 12.44
CA ALA A 151 -11.33 -8.65 13.27
C ALA A 151 -10.74 -9.88 12.58
N THR A 152 -11.46 -10.52 11.66
CA THR A 152 -11.07 -11.78 11.02
C THR A 152 -11.34 -11.73 9.50
N PRO A 153 -10.71 -12.61 8.70
CA PRO A 153 -11.02 -12.73 7.28
C PRO A 153 -12.50 -13.04 6.99
N GLN A 154 -13.18 -13.85 7.85
CA GLN A 154 -14.62 -14.09 7.72
C GLN A 154 -15.41 -12.78 7.88
N GLU A 155 -15.09 -11.99 8.89
CA GLU A 155 -15.73 -10.69 9.08
C GLU A 155 -15.41 -9.70 7.96
N ALA A 156 -14.18 -9.71 7.45
CA ALA A 156 -13.81 -8.88 6.30
C ALA A 156 -14.70 -9.17 5.08
N LYS A 157 -14.98 -10.46 4.82
CA LYS A 157 -15.93 -10.87 3.79
C LYS A 157 -17.36 -10.38 4.09
N GLU A 158 -17.86 -10.66 5.28
CA GLU A 158 -19.25 -10.33 5.66
C GLU A 158 -19.49 -8.84 5.75
N MET A 159 -18.57 -8.08 6.39
CA MET A 159 -18.66 -6.63 6.48
C MET A 159 -18.60 -5.96 5.11
N THR A 160 -17.79 -6.50 4.18
CA THR A 160 -17.80 -6.01 2.79
C THR A 160 -19.16 -6.26 2.15
N ARG A 161 -19.70 -7.48 2.25
CA ARG A 161 -20.99 -7.84 1.65
C ARG A 161 -22.15 -7.01 2.21
N ILE A 162 -22.29 -6.98 3.54
CA ILE A 162 -23.38 -6.26 4.23
C ILE A 162 -23.17 -4.73 4.13
N GLY A 163 -21.93 -4.29 4.07
CA GLY A 163 -21.59 -2.87 3.93
C GLY A 163 -22.19 -2.23 2.68
N PHE A 164 -22.34 -2.97 1.58
CA PHE A 164 -23.06 -2.47 0.39
C PHE A 164 -24.53 -2.19 0.68
N ASP A 165 -25.20 -3.08 1.41
CA ASP A 165 -26.59 -2.90 1.78
C ASP A 165 -26.77 -1.72 2.74
N ILE A 166 -25.88 -1.59 3.75
CA ILE A 166 -25.85 -0.42 4.65
C ILE A 166 -25.60 0.89 3.88
N SER A 167 -24.67 0.85 2.92
CA SER A 167 -24.36 2.02 2.08
C SER A 167 -25.59 2.48 1.28
N GLU A 168 -26.33 1.55 0.70
CA GLU A 168 -27.55 1.82 -0.07
C GLU A 168 -28.68 2.35 0.84
N GLU A 169 -28.88 1.76 2.03
CA GLU A 169 -29.85 2.21 3.01
C GLU A 169 -29.58 3.64 3.49
N LEU A 170 -28.33 3.94 3.80
CA LEU A 170 -27.91 5.27 4.25
C LEU A 170 -27.71 6.26 3.11
N GLN A 171 -27.55 5.76 1.89
CA GLN A 171 -27.08 6.56 0.76
C GLN A 171 -25.78 7.32 1.09
N LEU A 172 -24.84 6.64 1.75
CA LEU A 172 -23.50 7.11 2.09
C LEU A 172 -22.47 6.03 1.77
N PRO A 173 -21.28 6.40 1.29
CA PRO A 173 -20.19 5.44 1.20
C PRO A 173 -19.82 4.94 2.61
N ILE A 174 -19.42 3.67 2.71
CA ILE A 174 -18.94 3.05 3.95
C ILE A 174 -17.42 2.98 3.91
N LEU A 175 -16.76 3.46 4.96
CA LEU A 175 -15.34 3.24 5.15
C LEU A 175 -15.13 1.86 5.80
N LEU A 176 -14.47 0.94 5.08
CA LEU A 176 -14.00 -0.33 5.63
C LEU A 176 -12.53 -0.18 6.01
N ARG A 177 -12.27 0.03 7.30
CA ARG A 177 -10.90 0.19 7.81
C ARG A 177 -10.32 -1.16 8.16
N THR A 178 -9.15 -1.47 7.60
CA THR A 178 -8.39 -2.70 7.86
C THR A 178 -6.98 -2.37 8.29
N THR A 179 -6.22 -3.37 8.74
CA THR A 179 -4.80 -3.22 9.08
C THR A 179 -3.96 -4.28 8.40
N THR A 180 -2.66 -4.05 8.29
CA THR A 180 -1.70 -5.01 7.70
C THR A 180 -1.88 -6.42 8.25
N ARG A 181 -2.09 -6.54 9.56
CA ARG A 181 -2.28 -7.84 10.20
C ARG A 181 -3.49 -8.59 9.66
N LEU A 182 -4.64 -7.93 9.55
CA LEU A 182 -5.84 -8.53 8.98
C LEU A 182 -5.65 -8.86 7.50
N ASN A 183 -5.14 -7.91 6.73
CA ASN A 183 -5.04 -8.02 5.28
C ASN A 183 -4.19 -9.23 4.86
N HIS A 184 -3.12 -9.53 5.60
CA HIS A 184 -2.18 -10.60 5.32
C HIS A 184 -2.38 -11.87 6.19
N THR A 185 -3.38 -11.89 7.07
CA THR A 185 -3.75 -13.10 7.81
C THR A 185 -4.59 -14.02 6.95
N ARG A 186 -4.28 -15.32 6.97
CA ARG A 186 -5.11 -16.36 6.39
C ARG A 186 -6.10 -16.89 7.42
N GLY A 187 -7.35 -17.00 7.01
CA GLY A 187 -8.41 -17.57 7.85
C GLY A 187 -9.39 -18.40 7.04
N SER A 188 -10.08 -19.31 7.72
CA SER A 188 -11.18 -20.06 7.14
C SER A 188 -12.37 -19.13 6.95
N ILE A 189 -12.93 -19.13 5.74
CA ILE A 189 -14.16 -18.41 5.42
C ILE A 189 -15.20 -19.36 4.86
N ILE A 190 -16.46 -19.05 5.10
CA ILE A 190 -17.61 -19.77 4.56
C ILE A 190 -18.13 -19.01 3.35
N LEU A 191 -18.21 -19.68 2.19
CA LEU A 191 -18.75 -19.09 0.97
C LEU A 191 -20.26 -18.92 1.05
N ASP A 192 -20.76 -17.82 0.49
CA ASP A 192 -22.18 -17.55 0.26
C ASP A 192 -22.47 -17.40 -1.25
N ASN A 193 -23.74 -17.23 -1.60
CA ASN A 193 -24.18 -17.06 -2.98
C ASN A 193 -23.57 -15.81 -3.62
N LEU A 194 -23.12 -15.96 -4.86
CA LEU A 194 -22.76 -14.83 -5.71
C LEU A 194 -24.02 -14.15 -6.23
N GLN A 195 -24.23 -12.89 -5.90
CA GLN A 195 -25.31 -12.09 -6.47
C GLN A 195 -24.98 -11.66 -7.89
N LYS A 196 -26.03 -11.49 -8.70
CA LYS A 196 -25.88 -11.01 -10.07
C LYS A 196 -25.57 -9.51 -10.07
N GLN A 197 -24.63 -9.14 -10.91
CA GLN A 197 -24.28 -7.74 -11.16
C GLN A 197 -25.45 -6.98 -11.83
N ARG A 198 -25.51 -5.68 -11.59
CA ARG A 198 -26.52 -4.78 -12.16
C ARG A 198 -26.22 -4.42 -13.62
N GLY A 199 -24.93 -4.45 -13.99
CA GLY A 199 -24.42 -4.24 -15.34
C GLY A 199 -24.31 -2.76 -15.71
N LYS A 200 -25.35 -2.15 -16.26
CA LYS A 200 -25.40 -0.72 -16.60
C LYS A 200 -26.40 0.00 -15.69
N GLY A 201 -25.95 1.11 -15.12
CA GLY A 201 -26.79 1.99 -14.33
C GLY A 201 -27.36 3.15 -15.13
N HIS A 202 -28.09 4.02 -14.45
CA HIS A 202 -28.64 5.24 -15.02
C HIS A 202 -28.35 6.43 -14.11
N PHE A 203 -27.79 7.50 -14.68
CA PHE A 203 -27.57 8.74 -13.96
C PHE A 203 -28.80 9.64 -14.05
N GLU A 204 -29.50 9.81 -12.94
CA GLU A 204 -30.54 10.80 -12.79
C GLU A 204 -29.93 12.17 -12.48
N LYS A 205 -30.31 13.17 -13.29
CA LYS A 205 -29.89 14.55 -13.03
C LYS A 205 -30.54 15.07 -11.75
N ASP A 206 -29.72 15.50 -10.81
CA ASP A 206 -30.12 16.16 -9.56
C ASP A 206 -29.34 17.48 -9.44
N PRO A 207 -30.02 18.64 -9.37
CA PRO A 207 -29.36 19.93 -9.19
C PRO A 207 -28.50 19.98 -7.93
N LEU A 208 -28.77 19.12 -6.94
CA LEU A 208 -28.01 19.04 -5.69
C LEU A 208 -26.69 18.24 -5.83
N PHE A 209 -26.40 17.62 -6.97
CA PHE A 209 -25.12 16.96 -7.21
C PHE A 209 -23.99 17.94 -7.61
N ALA A 210 -24.31 19.17 -7.97
CA ALA A 210 -23.30 20.21 -8.13
C ALA A 210 -23.10 20.90 -6.77
N LEU A 211 -22.02 20.54 -6.06
CA LEU A 211 -21.71 21.14 -4.76
C LEU A 211 -21.10 22.53 -4.91
N ILE A 212 -21.96 23.52 -4.74
CA ILE A 212 -21.62 24.93 -4.58
C ILE A 212 -22.08 25.37 -3.18
N PRO A 213 -21.73 26.57 -2.67
CA PRO A 213 -22.08 26.98 -1.31
C PRO A 213 -23.56 26.82 -0.95
N VAL A 214 -24.48 27.07 -1.90
CA VAL A 214 -25.94 26.94 -1.66
C VAL A 214 -26.32 25.46 -1.47
N THR A 215 -25.88 24.57 -2.35
CA THR A 215 -26.20 23.14 -2.28
C THR A 215 -25.50 22.47 -1.10
N ALA A 216 -24.27 22.86 -0.77
CA ALA A 216 -23.54 22.35 0.40
C ALA A 216 -24.29 22.64 1.71
N ARG A 217 -24.90 23.84 1.85
CA ARG A 217 -25.73 24.18 3.03
C ARG A 217 -26.97 23.31 3.16
N VAL A 218 -27.50 22.78 2.08
CA VAL A 218 -28.63 21.83 2.08
C VAL A 218 -28.14 20.42 2.40
N LYS A 219 -27.01 20.00 1.83
CA LYS A 219 -26.46 18.65 1.96
C LYS A 219 -25.87 18.37 3.35
N HIS A 220 -25.29 19.37 4.04
CA HIS A 220 -24.69 19.16 5.36
C HIS A 220 -25.73 18.70 6.42
N PRO A 221 -26.87 19.38 6.62
CA PRO A 221 -27.90 18.86 7.54
C PRO A 221 -28.43 17.48 7.13
N ALA A 222 -28.52 17.20 5.82
CA ALA A 222 -28.93 15.89 5.34
C ALA A 222 -27.91 14.80 5.68
N LEU A 223 -26.60 15.07 5.58
CA LEU A 223 -25.53 14.18 6.03
C LEU A 223 -25.66 13.85 7.52
N LEU A 224 -25.81 14.87 8.37
CA LEU A 224 -25.97 14.67 9.82
C LEU A 224 -27.21 13.85 10.15
N LYS A 225 -28.33 14.04 9.43
CA LYS A 225 -29.54 13.22 9.59
C LYS A 225 -29.28 11.76 9.21
N LYS A 226 -28.52 11.50 8.16
CA LYS A 226 -28.11 10.14 7.78
C LYS A 226 -27.21 9.50 8.84
N MET A 227 -26.32 10.27 9.48
CA MET A 227 -25.52 9.79 10.60
C MET A 227 -26.37 9.41 11.82
N GLU A 228 -27.49 10.09 12.09
CA GLU A 228 -28.45 9.64 13.12
C GLU A 228 -29.14 8.31 12.72
N GLN A 229 -29.35 8.05 11.43
CA GLN A 229 -29.81 6.73 10.98
C GLN A 229 -28.69 5.68 11.13
N ALA A 230 -27.46 6.03 10.80
CA ALA A 230 -26.29 5.16 10.99
C ALA A 230 -26.11 4.74 12.45
N LYS A 231 -26.40 5.62 13.44
CA LYS A 231 -26.40 5.27 14.87
C LYS A 231 -27.40 4.15 15.17
N LYS A 232 -28.60 4.20 14.56
CA LYS A 232 -29.63 3.15 14.77
C LYS A 232 -29.19 1.81 14.15
N ILE A 233 -28.50 1.85 13.01
CA ILE A 233 -27.93 0.65 12.39
C ILE A 233 -26.82 0.09 13.28
N SER A 234 -25.94 0.94 13.81
CA SER A 234 -24.86 0.54 14.71
C SER A 234 -25.38 -0.16 15.98
N GLU A 235 -26.49 0.33 16.56
CA GLU A 235 -27.11 -0.30 17.73
C GLU A 235 -27.63 -1.72 17.46
N LYS A 236 -27.95 -2.04 16.21
CA LYS A 236 -28.49 -3.34 15.78
C LYS A 236 -27.50 -4.17 15.00
N SER A 237 -26.27 -3.66 14.81
CA SER A 237 -25.27 -4.31 13.98
C SER A 237 -24.89 -5.68 14.55
N PRO A 238 -24.92 -6.75 13.75
CA PRO A 238 -24.48 -8.07 14.17
C PRO A 238 -22.98 -8.13 14.47
N PHE A 239 -22.23 -7.11 14.07
CA PHE A 239 -20.80 -6.99 14.31
C PHE A 239 -20.45 -6.34 15.66
N ASN A 240 -21.44 -5.73 16.33
CA ASN A 240 -21.30 -5.18 17.67
C ASN A 240 -21.88 -6.18 18.68
N THR A 241 -21.03 -6.88 19.42
CA THR A 241 -21.45 -7.99 20.28
C THR A 241 -20.77 -7.96 21.64
N ILE A 242 -21.43 -8.53 22.65
CA ILE A 242 -20.84 -8.74 23.97
C ILE A 242 -20.53 -10.22 24.14
N LEU A 243 -19.24 -10.54 24.24
CA LEU A 243 -18.75 -11.88 24.55
C LEU A 243 -18.52 -11.99 26.06
N LYS A 244 -18.67 -13.19 26.63
CA LYS A 244 -18.42 -13.46 28.03
C LYS A 244 -17.40 -14.59 28.13
N ILE A 245 -16.33 -14.37 28.90
CA ILE A 245 -15.31 -15.37 29.20
C ILE A 245 -15.31 -15.59 30.70
N GLY A 246 -15.35 -16.84 31.14
CA GLY A 246 -15.40 -17.21 32.55
C GLY A 246 -16.74 -16.98 33.22
N LYS A 247 -16.70 -16.64 34.50
CA LYS A 247 -17.90 -16.43 35.35
C LYS A 247 -18.48 -15.02 35.14
N PRO A 248 -19.75 -14.77 35.59
CA PRO A 248 -20.29 -13.43 35.61
C PRO A 248 -19.39 -12.45 36.36
N THR A 249 -19.15 -11.28 35.77
CA THR A 249 -18.16 -10.31 36.24
C THR A 249 -18.63 -8.88 35.95
N ASP A 250 -18.02 -7.92 36.64
CA ASP A 250 -18.16 -6.47 36.47
C ASP A 250 -16.94 -5.84 35.77
N ILE A 251 -16.03 -6.69 35.24
CA ILE A 251 -14.86 -6.25 34.45
C ILE A 251 -15.20 -6.28 32.97
N GLY A 252 -15.10 -5.11 32.33
CA GLY A 252 -15.36 -4.93 30.91
C GLY A 252 -14.08 -4.70 30.12
N ILE A 253 -14.01 -5.28 28.92
CA ILE A 253 -12.97 -4.97 27.92
C ILE A 253 -13.66 -4.49 26.66
N VAL A 254 -13.14 -3.44 26.03
CA VAL A 254 -13.63 -2.91 24.74
C VAL A 254 -12.54 -3.07 23.71
N ALA A 255 -12.86 -3.65 22.56
CA ALA A 255 -11.89 -3.83 21.48
C ALA A 255 -12.54 -3.76 20.10
N SER A 256 -11.74 -3.36 19.08
CA SER A 256 -12.12 -3.37 17.66
C SER A 256 -11.00 -3.96 16.80
N GLY A 257 -11.35 -4.33 15.56
CA GLY A 257 -10.40 -4.86 14.61
C GLY A 257 -9.64 -6.09 15.14
N VAL A 258 -8.40 -6.25 14.72
CA VAL A 258 -7.58 -7.43 15.12
C VAL A 258 -7.31 -7.54 16.61
N SER A 259 -7.36 -6.42 17.36
CA SER A 259 -7.17 -6.41 18.81
C SER A 259 -8.17 -7.30 19.55
N VAL A 260 -9.36 -7.51 18.98
CA VAL A 260 -10.39 -8.42 19.53
C VAL A 260 -9.83 -9.84 19.71
N ASN A 261 -9.07 -10.34 18.72
CA ASN A 261 -8.54 -11.69 18.77
C ASN A 261 -7.50 -11.84 19.90
N TYR A 262 -6.63 -10.84 20.07
CA TYR A 262 -5.65 -10.83 21.16
C TYR A 262 -6.33 -10.80 22.53
N VAL A 263 -7.38 -9.97 22.67
CA VAL A 263 -8.16 -9.87 23.92
C VAL A 263 -8.79 -11.21 24.27
N ILE A 264 -9.44 -11.88 23.32
CA ILE A 264 -10.09 -13.18 23.55
C ILE A 264 -9.05 -14.21 24.00
N GLU A 265 -7.99 -14.39 23.21
CA GLU A 265 -6.95 -15.39 23.50
C GLU A 265 -6.29 -15.13 24.86
N ILE A 266 -5.91 -13.90 25.15
CA ILE A 266 -5.26 -13.57 26.42
C ILE A 266 -6.22 -13.73 27.61
N ALA A 267 -7.49 -13.37 27.48
CA ALA A 267 -8.47 -13.57 28.52
C ALA A 267 -8.67 -15.07 28.86
N GLU A 268 -8.70 -15.92 27.84
CA GLU A 268 -8.78 -17.38 28.01
C GLU A 268 -7.51 -17.97 28.65
N VAL A 269 -6.33 -17.60 28.15
CA VAL A 269 -5.04 -18.09 28.66
C VAL A 269 -4.81 -17.67 30.11
N LEU A 270 -5.16 -16.44 30.46
CA LEU A 270 -5.07 -15.91 31.83
C LEU A 270 -6.23 -16.36 32.73
N LYS A 271 -7.21 -17.09 32.16
CA LYS A 271 -8.44 -17.52 32.86
C LYS A 271 -9.16 -16.37 33.56
N LEU A 272 -9.29 -15.25 32.86
CA LEU A 272 -9.97 -14.05 33.38
C LEU A 272 -11.48 -14.23 33.29
N ASP A 273 -12.17 -13.71 34.30
CA ASP A 273 -13.62 -13.52 34.24
C ASP A 273 -13.92 -12.12 33.73
N VAL A 274 -14.28 -12.00 32.44
CA VAL A 274 -14.45 -10.70 31.75
C VAL A 274 -15.61 -10.69 30.75
N LYS A 275 -16.18 -9.51 30.54
CA LYS A 275 -17.08 -9.21 29.41
C LYS A 275 -16.33 -8.43 28.37
N ILE A 276 -16.40 -8.83 27.10
CA ILE A 276 -15.72 -8.17 25.98
C ILE A 276 -16.79 -7.54 25.09
N LEU A 277 -16.82 -6.21 25.03
CA LEU A 277 -17.58 -5.49 24.01
C LEU A 277 -16.72 -5.38 22.75
N LYS A 278 -17.04 -6.22 21.78
CA LYS A 278 -16.48 -6.19 20.46
C LYS A 278 -17.24 -5.18 19.61
N LEU A 279 -16.55 -4.20 19.06
CA LEU A 279 -17.08 -3.20 18.14
C LEU A 279 -16.57 -3.45 16.73
N GLY A 280 -17.44 -3.86 15.83
CA GLY A 280 -17.15 -4.02 14.41
C GLY A 280 -17.67 -2.85 13.57
N MET A 281 -18.74 -2.15 14.00
CA MET A 281 -19.11 -0.83 13.49
C MET A 281 -18.65 0.21 14.51
N THR A 282 -17.53 0.86 14.20
CA THR A 282 -16.81 1.73 15.15
C THR A 282 -17.12 3.22 14.95
N HIS A 283 -17.77 3.58 13.85
CA HIS A 283 -18.31 4.93 13.67
C HIS A 283 -19.62 4.89 12.85
N PRO A 284 -20.71 5.52 13.36
CA PRO A 284 -20.87 5.92 14.77
C PRO A 284 -20.95 4.70 15.71
N ILE A 285 -20.42 4.84 16.92
CA ILE A 285 -20.50 3.74 17.90
C ILE A 285 -21.95 3.52 18.38
N PRO A 286 -22.32 2.32 18.81
CA PRO A 286 -23.64 2.01 19.37
C PRO A 286 -23.77 2.58 20.79
N ARG A 287 -24.12 3.85 20.90
CA ARG A 287 -24.06 4.60 22.16
C ARG A 287 -24.88 3.93 23.29
N LYS A 288 -26.10 3.45 22.99
CA LYS A 288 -26.95 2.80 24.01
C LYS A 288 -26.32 1.48 24.51
N MET A 289 -25.79 0.68 23.59
CA MET A 289 -25.06 -0.55 23.94
C MET A 289 -23.84 -0.22 24.81
N CYS A 290 -23.08 0.81 24.46
CA CYS A 290 -21.92 1.27 25.22
C CYS A 290 -22.34 1.76 26.64
N GLU A 291 -23.43 2.54 26.77
CA GLU A 291 -23.95 2.99 28.04
C GLU A 291 -24.39 1.82 28.95
N GLN A 292 -25.10 0.84 28.37
CA GLN A 292 -25.49 -0.37 29.09
C GLN A 292 -24.29 -1.20 29.53
N PHE A 293 -23.28 -1.31 28.66
CA PHE A 293 -22.05 -2.00 28.99
C PHE A 293 -21.30 -1.32 30.13
N ILE A 294 -21.11 0.01 30.05
CA ILE A 294 -20.47 0.81 31.11
C ILE A 294 -21.20 0.63 32.44
N LYS A 295 -22.53 0.76 32.46
CA LYS A 295 -23.35 0.58 33.69
C LYS A 295 -23.24 -0.82 34.31
N SER A 296 -22.85 -1.81 33.52
CA SER A 296 -22.67 -3.19 33.99
C SER A 296 -21.26 -3.51 34.46
N CYS A 297 -20.34 -2.54 34.44
CA CYS A 297 -18.92 -2.72 34.77
C CYS A 297 -18.48 -1.75 35.86
N ASN A 298 -17.51 -2.15 36.69
CA ASN A 298 -16.79 -1.29 37.61
C ASN A 298 -15.43 -0.83 37.05
N VAL A 299 -14.90 -1.61 36.14
CA VAL A 299 -13.62 -1.34 35.45
C VAL A 299 -13.77 -1.63 33.98
N ILE A 300 -13.23 -0.77 33.15
CA ILE A 300 -13.15 -0.97 31.69
C ILE A 300 -11.70 -0.89 31.23
N VAL A 301 -11.32 -1.80 30.34
CA VAL A 301 -10.03 -1.78 29.61
C VAL A 301 -10.32 -1.59 28.14
N VAL A 302 -9.74 -0.57 27.52
CA VAL A 302 -9.88 -0.32 26.07
C VAL A 302 -8.63 -0.76 25.35
N VAL A 303 -8.79 -1.69 24.40
CA VAL A 303 -7.70 -2.27 23.62
C VAL A 303 -7.90 -1.95 22.13
N GLU A 304 -7.15 -0.99 21.65
CA GLU A 304 -7.18 -0.51 20.26
C GLU A 304 -5.77 -0.13 19.80
N GLU A 305 -5.43 -0.37 18.54
CA GLU A 305 -4.14 0.05 17.97
C GLU A 305 -4.14 1.55 17.66
N LEU A 306 -2.95 2.15 17.50
CA LEU A 306 -2.69 3.55 17.14
C LEU A 306 -3.34 4.56 18.11
N GLU A 307 -4.34 5.32 17.70
CA GLU A 307 -4.88 6.44 18.46
C GLU A 307 -5.99 6.02 19.45
N PRO A 308 -6.18 6.73 20.58
CA PRO A 308 -7.16 6.38 21.62
C PRO A 308 -8.59 6.84 21.28
N ILE A 309 -9.10 6.47 20.12
CA ILE A 309 -10.40 6.94 19.62
C ILE A 309 -11.57 6.32 20.38
N LEU A 310 -11.55 5.00 20.59
CA LEU A 310 -12.57 4.34 21.38
C LEU A 310 -12.45 4.72 22.86
N GLU A 311 -11.23 4.83 23.37
CA GLU A 311 -10.99 5.24 24.75
C GLU A 311 -11.61 6.63 25.04
N TRP A 312 -11.41 7.60 24.15
CA TRP A 312 -12.00 8.93 24.31
C TRP A 312 -13.53 8.90 24.26
N GLN A 313 -14.10 8.13 23.33
CA GLN A 313 -15.55 7.99 23.24
C GLN A 313 -16.13 7.33 24.49
N PHE A 314 -15.48 6.26 25.00
CA PHE A 314 -15.91 5.61 26.23
C PHE A 314 -15.77 6.51 27.46
N LYS A 315 -14.72 7.28 27.59
CA LYS A 315 -14.54 8.28 28.66
C LYS A 315 -15.62 9.35 28.60
N THR A 316 -15.96 9.85 27.42
CA THR A 316 -17.04 10.83 27.25
C THR A 316 -18.39 10.25 27.68
N ILE A 317 -18.71 9.03 27.25
CA ILE A 317 -19.95 8.37 27.62
C ILE A 317 -19.98 8.08 29.13
N ALA A 318 -18.87 7.58 29.69
CA ALA A 318 -18.78 7.30 31.14
C ALA A 318 -18.95 8.54 32.00
N TYR A 319 -18.37 9.67 31.59
CA TYR A 319 -18.55 10.95 32.24
C TYR A 319 -20.02 11.37 32.29
N ASP A 320 -20.77 11.18 31.21
CA ASP A 320 -22.17 11.53 31.12
C ASP A 320 -23.07 10.69 32.07
N ILE A 321 -22.69 9.44 32.35
CA ILE A 321 -23.54 8.48 33.08
C ILE A 321 -22.95 7.97 34.40
N TYR A 322 -21.62 8.05 34.59
CA TYR A 322 -20.91 7.54 35.76
C TYR A 322 -19.49 8.12 35.85
N SER A 323 -19.32 9.18 36.65
CA SER A 323 -18.08 9.98 36.67
C SER A 323 -16.85 9.26 37.23
N ASP A 324 -17.03 8.24 38.10
CA ASP A 324 -15.92 7.56 38.79
C ASP A 324 -15.43 6.28 38.11
N MET A 325 -15.85 6.04 36.84
CA MET A 325 -15.47 4.85 36.07
C MET A 325 -13.96 4.78 35.85
N LYS A 326 -13.33 3.67 36.26
CA LYS A 326 -11.94 3.38 35.92
C LYS A 326 -11.83 2.83 34.51
N ILE A 327 -11.23 3.63 33.61
CA ILE A 327 -10.96 3.23 32.24
C ILE A 327 -9.46 3.17 32.04
N TYR A 328 -8.94 1.96 31.80
CA TYR A 328 -7.56 1.71 31.44
C TYR A 328 -7.40 1.68 29.93
N GLY A 329 -6.36 2.28 29.43
CA GLY A 329 -6.06 2.34 28.00
C GLY A 329 -4.71 3.02 27.76
N LYS A 330 -4.62 3.79 26.69
CA LYS A 330 -3.41 4.54 26.32
C LYS A 330 -3.15 5.72 27.25
N SER A 331 -4.19 6.44 27.67
CA SER A 331 -4.06 7.61 28.57
C SER A 331 -3.65 7.24 29.99
N THR A 332 -3.64 5.96 30.32
CA THR A 332 -3.16 5.42 31.60
C THR A 332 -1.84 4.65 31.45
N ASP A 333 -1.16 4.82 30.31
CA ASP A 333 0.13 4.19 29.97
C ASP A 333 0.16 2.66 30.04
N HIS A 334 -1.01 2.01 29.94
CA HIS A 334 -1.10 0.54 29.88
C HIS A 334 -0.91 0.03 28.46
N PHE A 335 -1.23 0.84 27.45
CA PHE A 335 -1.08 0.52 26.03
C PHE A 335 -0.33 1.62 25.30
N SER A 336 0.53 1.24 24.36
CA SER A 336 1.27 2.17 23.51
C SER A 336 0.40 2.73 22.39
N ARG A 337 0.67 3.96 21.96
CA ARG A 337 0.15 4.53 20.70
C ARG A 337 0.98 4.11 19.48
N LEU A 338 2.16 3.53 19.72
CA LEU A 338 3.09 3.14 18.66
C LEU A 338 2.87 1.68 18.30
N TYR A 339 2.94 1.42 17.02
CA TYR A 339 3.05 0.10 16.41
C TYR A 339 1.79 -0.78 16.49
N GLU A 340 1.86 -1.94 15.84
CA GLU A 340 0.84 -2.96 15.94
C GLU A 340 0.90 -3.66 17.30
N TYR A 341 -0.23 -4.21 17.73
CA TYR A 341 -0.28 -5.02 18.93
C TYR A 341 0.00 -6.50 18.63
N SER A 342 0.39 -7.20 19.66
CA SER A 342 0.66 -8.64 19.68
C SER A 342 0.16 -9.24 20.98
N LEU A 343 0.14 -10.56 21.05
CA LEU A 343 -0.31 -11.28 22.25
C LEU A 343 0.49 -10.91 23.50
N ASP A 344 1.81 -10.78 23.37
CA ASP A 344 2.69 -10.42 24.49
C ASP A 344 2.46 -9.00 25.00
N ILE A 345 2.19 -8.03 24.12
CA ILE A 345 1.85 -6.63 24.48
C ILE A 345 0.54 -6.60 25.28
N VAL A 346 -0.50 -7.28 24.78
CA VAL A 346 -1.80 -7.32 25.47
C VAL A 346 -1.69 -8.09 26.78
N ALA A 347 -0.94 -9.20 26.81
CA ALA A 347 -0.71 -9.98 28.03
C ALA A 347 0.06 -9.18 29.10
N ASP A 348 1.08 -8.40 28.71
CA ASP A 348 1.80 -7.51 29.63
C ASP A 348 0.88 -6.45 30.24
N ALA A 349 0.03 -5.82 29.44
CA ALA A 349 -0.94 -4.85 29.91
C ALA A 349 -1.96 -5.49 30.87
N PHE A 350 -2.54 -6.63 30.49
CA PHE A 350 -3.51 -7.34 31.33
C PHE A 350 -2.90 -7.84 32.64
N SER A 351 -1.64 -8.31 32.59
CA SER A 351 -0.93 -8.74 33.80
C SER A 351 -0.74 -7.62 34.80
N LYS A 352 -0.47 -6.40 34.34
CA LYS A 352 -0.36 -5.21 35.20
C LYS A 352 -1.72 -4.78 35.74
N ILE A 353 -2.76 -4.74 34.89
CA ILE A 353 -4.10 -4.28 35.27
C ILE A 353 -4.75 -5.26 36.27
N PHE A 354 -4.70 -6.56 35.95
CA PHE A 354 -5.39 -7.60 36.74
C PHE A 354 -4.49 -8.25 37.80
N LYS A 355 -3.21 -7.84 37.89
CA LYS A 355 -2.22 -8.37 38.83
C LYS A 355 -2.05 -9.88 38.74
N VAL A 356 -2.04 -10.41 37.53
CA VAL A 356 -1.82 -11.83 37.22
C VAL A 356 -0.47 -12.03 36.54
N LYS A 357 0.10 -13.22 36.67
CA LYS A 357 1.40 -13.53 36.06
C LYS A 357 1.26 -13.62 34.52
N ASN A 358 2.10 -12.89 33.78
CA ASN A 358 2.16 -13.02 32.34
C ASN A 358 2.66 -14.42 31.94
N PRO A 359 1.89 -15.22 31.16
CA PRO A 359 2.30 -16.56 30.76
C PRO A 359 3.30 -16.52 29.60
N TYR A 360 3.37 -15.43 28.85
CA TYR A 360 4.27 -15.28 27.72
C TYR A 360 5.66 -14.87 28.22
N GLN A 361 6.62 -15.76 28.05
CA GLN A 361 8.01 -15.42 28.30
C GLN A 361 8.49 -14.48 27.19
N LYS A 362 9.21 -13.43 27.55
CA LYS A 362 9.89 -12.59 26.54
C LYS A 362 10.76 -13.50 25.67
N PRO A 363 10.67 -13.40 24.33
CA PRO A 363 11.49 -14.20 23.46
C PRO A 363 12.96 -14.10 23.87
N VAL A 364 13.62 -15.23 24.09
CA VAL A 364 15.04 -15.24 24.36
C VAL A 364 15.72 -14.71 23.11
N GLN A 365 16.30 -13.52 23.24
CA GLN A 365 17.10 -12.95 22.14
C GLN A 365 18.23 -13.93 21.84
N PRO A 366 18.37 -14.42 20.59
CA PRO A 366 19.48 -15.29 20.27
C PRO A 366 20.81 -14.56 20.53
N LYS A 367 21.75 -15.21 21.21
CA LYS A 367 23.08 -14.64 21.45
C LYS A 367 23.85 -14.38 20.14
N LEU A 368 23.44 -14.99 19.04
CA LEU A 368 23.99 -14.75 17.72
C LEU A 368 23.47 -13.42 17.13
N LYS A 369 24.40 -12.54 16.85
CA LYS A 369 24.15 -11.31 16.09
C LYS A 369 23.95 -11.69 14.61
N LEU A 370 22.71 -11.86 14.19
CA LEU A 370 22.42 -12.14 12.79
C LEU A 370 22.79 -10.92 11.92
N PRO A 371 23.40 -11.12 10.74
CA PRO A 371 23.68 -10.03 9.83
C PRO A 371 22.37 -9.39 9.34
N SER A 372 22.33 -8.07 9.33
CA SER A 372 21.21 -7.32 8.74
C SER A 372 21.15 -7.62 7.24
N ARG A 373 19.92 -7.87 6.74
CA ARG A 373 19.64 -8.07 5.31
C ARG A 373 18.60 -7.05 4.83
N PRO A 374 18.97 -5.76 4.75
CA PRO A 374 18.04 -4.74 4.27
C PRO A 374 17.62 -5.04 2.83
N PRO A 375 16.41 -4.64 2.42
CA PRO A 375 15.99 -4.76 1.04
C PRO A 375 16.93 -3.96 0.13
N SER A 376 17.25 -4.50 -1.04
CA SER A 376 18.13 -3.90 -2.02
C SER A 376 17.56 -4.00 -3.44
N LEU A 377 18.08 -3.17 -4.36
CA LEU A 377 17.75 -3.29 -5.77
C LEU A 377 18.15 -4.67 -6.31
N CYS A 378 17.30 -5.25 -7.13
CA CYS A 378 17.53 -6.58 -7.74
C CYS A 378 18.85 -6.63 -8.53
N PRO A 379 19.48 -7.82 -8.66
CA PRO A 379 20.51 -8.01 -9.65
C PRO A 379 19.98 -7.72 -11.06
N GLY A 380 20.67 -6.87 -11.81
CA GLY A 380 20.23 -6.45 -13.15
C GLY A 380 19.16 -5.36 -13.17
N CYS A 381 18.82 -4.75 -12.03
CA CYS A 381 17.87 -3.65 -11.99
C CYS A 381 18.39 -2.44 -12.78
N PRO A 382 17.60 -1.87 -13.73
CA PRO A 382 18.02 -0.72 -14.52
C PRO A 382 18.27 0.54 -13.68
N HIS A 383 17.55 0.72 -12.57
CA HIS A 383 17.74 1.86 -11.67
C HIS A 383 19.18 1.91 -11.10
N ARG A 384 19.79 0.75 -10.86
CA ARG A 384 21.18 0.65 -10.39
C ARG A 384 22.16 1.26 -11.40
N ALA A 385 21.98 0.96 -12.67
CA ALA A 385 22.82 1.51 -13.74
C ALA A 385 22.65 3.02 -13.88
N THR A 386 21.41 3.52 -13.79
CA THR A 386 21.10 4.95 -13.76
C THR A 386 21.83 5.63 -12.60
N TYR A 387 21.74 5.09 -11.40
CA TYR A 387 22.35 5.68 -10.21
C TYR A 387 23.87 5.73 -10.29
N TYR A 388 24.46 4.66 -10.80
CA TYR A 388 25.90 4.64 -11.03
C TYR A 388 26.33 5.71 -12.04
N ALA A 389 25.58 5.88 -13.14
CA ALA A 389 25.86 6.90 -14.15
C ALA A 389 25.69 8.33 -13.59
N VAL A 390 24.64 8.57 -12.79
CA VAL A 390 24.42 9.86 -12.11
C VAL A 390 25.58 10.18 -11.18
N LYS A 391 26.00 9.25 -10.32
CA LYS A 391 27.12 9.46 -9.40
C LYS A 391 28.46 9.72 -10.10
N LYS A 392 28.62 9.24 -11.35
CA LYS A 392 29.78 9.59 -12.20
C LYS A 392 29.65 10.96 -12.87
N ALA A 393 28.44 11.42 -13.12
CA ALA A 393 28.20 12.71 -13.80
C ALA A 393 28.13 13.87 -12.81
N ALA A 394 27.49 13.68 -11.68
CA ALA A 394 27.16 14.72 -10.73
C ALA A 394 28.36 15.13 -9.85
N PRO A 395 28.53 16.44 -9.57
CA PRO A 395 29.56 16.90 -8.66
C PRO A 395 29.30 16.45 -7.23
N LYS A 396 30.36 16.43 -6.40
CA LYS A 396 30.24 16.14 -4.98
C LYS A 396 29.32 17.18 -4.30
N GLY A 397 28.43 16.72 -3.44
CA GLY A 397 27.46 17.59 -2.75
C GLY A 397 26.16 17.80 -3.51
N THR A 398 25.94 17.14 -4.66
CA THR A 398 24.63 17.10 -5.32
C THR A 398 23.58 16.50 -4.40
N ILE A 399 22.39 17.12 -4.36
CA ILE A 399 21.24 16.67 -3.56
C ILE A 399 20.33 15.75 -4.41
N TYR A 400 19.86 14.67 -3.82
CA TYR A 400 19.05 13.63 -4.48
C TYR A 400 17.66 13.48 -3.83
N PRO A 401 16.71 14.39 -4.11
CA PRO A 401 15.32 14.16 -3.76
C PRO A 401 14.80 12.91 -4.47
N THR A 402 14.12 12.06 -3.74
CA THR A 402 13.60 10.80 -4.29
C THR A 402 12.12 10.64 -3.99
N ASP A 403 11.55 9.53 -4.41
CA ASP A 403 10.14 9.24 -4.30
C ASP A 403 9.87 7.79 -3.87
N ILE A 404 8.60 7.38 -3.80
CA ILE A 404 8.17 6.06 -3.35
C ILE A 404 8.12 5.09 -4.53
N GLY A 405 8.97 4.07 -4.49
CA GLY A 405 9.07 3.00 -5.46
C GLY A 405 10.33 2.15 -5.23
N CYS A 406 10.63 1.20 -6.10
CA CYS A 406 11.85 0.38 -5.98
C CYS A 406 13.13 1.22 -5.89
N TYR A 407 13.11 2.39 -6.49
CA TYR A 407 14.27 3.29 -6.56
C TYR A 407 14.66 3.91 -5.21
N ILE A 408 13.76 3.97 -4.19
CA ILE A 408 14.16 4.38 -2.82
C ILE A 408 15.20 3.42 -2.21
N LEU A 409 15.27 2.19 -2.70
CA LEU A 409 16.29 1.22 -2.27
C LEU A 409 17.72 1.66 -2.63
N GLY A 410 17.89 2.67 -3.46
CA GLY A 410 19.15 3.36 -3.69
C GLY A 410 19.66 4.18 -2.50
N LYS A 411 18.87 4.37 -1.43
CA LYS A 411 19.29 5.01 -0.18
C LYS A 411 20.40 4.25 0.54
N ALA A 412 20.36 2.92 0.48
CA ALA A 412 21.34 2.08 1.16
C ALA A 412 22.71 2.08 0.45
N PRO A 413 23.82 1.90 1.19
CA PRO A 413 25.12 1.66 0.60
C PRO A 413 25.09 0.48 -0.41
N PRO A 414 25.92 0.54 -1.46
CA PRO A 414 26.91 1.57 -1.79
C PRO A 414 26.36 2.71 -2.65
N LEU A 415 25.07 2.72 -2.97
CA LEU A 415 24.50 3.70 -3.88
C LEU A 415 24.32 5.07 -3.21
N GLU A 416 23.71 5.13 -2.03
CA GLU A 416 23.51 6.35 -1.24
C GLU A 416 23.04 7.54 -2.09
N ILE A 417 21.96 7.34 -2.84
CA ILE A 417 21.44 8.30 -3.82
C ILE A 417 19.96 8.61 -3.54
N ALA A 418 19.66 8.89 -2.28
CA ALA A 418 18.34 9.29 -1.82
C ALA A 418 18.50 10.07 -0.50
N ASP A 419 18.46 11.39 -0.56
CA ASP A 419 18.68 12.26 0.60
C ASP A 419 17.39 12.56 1.36
N LEU A 420 16.27 12.79 0.64
CA LEU A 420 14.98 13.10 1.24
C LEU A 420 13.81 12.57 0.44
N LEU A 421 12.73 12.27 1.17
CA LEU A 421 11.45 11.78 0.65
C LEU A 421 10.35 12.23 1.59
N LEU A 422 9.23 12.76 1.07
CA LEU A 422 8.04 13.08 1.85
C LEU A 422 6.87 12.15 1.52
N CYS A 423 6.35 12.25 0.30
CA CYS A 423 5.23 11.42 -0.16
C CYS A 423 5.40 11.10 -1.65
N MET A 424 4.53 10.25 -2.19
CA MET A 424 4.55 9.89 -3.60
C MET A 424 4.32 11.12 -4.49
N GLY A 425 5.23 11.39 -5.44
CA GLY A 425 5.22 12.54 -6.35
C GLY A 425 5.87 13.81 -5.79
N SER A 426 6.38 13.80 -4.56
CA SER A 426 6.94 15.00 -3.93
C SER A 426 8.34 15.40 -4.41
N ASN A 427 9.09 14.48 -5.01
CA ASN A 427 10.50 14.68 -5.37
C ASN A 427 10.75 15.90 -6.27
N ALA A 428 9.91 16.12 -7.28
CA ALA A 428 10.08 17.24 -8.21
C ALA A 428 9.73 18.58 -7.57
N GLY A 429 8.63 18.67 -6.80
CA GLY A 429 8.29 19.87 -6.03
C GLY A 429 9.35 20.22 -4.98
N ILE A 430 9.89 19.21 -4.27
CA ILE A 430 11.03 19.40 -3.35
C ILE A 430 12.25 19.91 -4.10
N ALA A 431 12.55 19.34 -5.28
CA ALA A 431 13.66 19.79 -6.11
C ALA A 431 13.52 21.28 -6.52
N CYS A 432 12.30 21.71 -6.89
CA CYS A 432 12.02 23.12 -7.16
C CYS A 432 12.30 24.00 -5.93
N GLY A 433 11.80 23.62 -4.75
CA GLY A 433 12.05 24.35 -3.50
C GLY A 433 13.52 24.41 -3.14
N LEU A 434 14.28 23.34 -3.34
CA LEU A 434 15.73 23.33 -3.13
C LEU A 434 16.46 24.24 -4.12
N SER A 435 16.03 24.31 -5.38
CA SER A 435 16.69 25.11 -6.41
C SER A 435 16.69 26.61 -6.13
N ILE A 436 15.74 27.08 -5.34
CA ILE A 436 15.67 28.48 -4.88
C ILE A 436 16.32 28.71 -3.52
N SER A 437 16.73 27.62 -2.84
CA SER A 437 17.21 27.67 -1.47
C SER A 437 18.70 27.39 -1.34
N THR A 438 19.35 26.78 -2.36
CA THR A 438 20.77 26.41 -2.35
C THR A 438 21.38 26.47 -3.74
N GLU A 439 22.70 26.68 -3.79
CA GLU A 439 23.50 26.65 -5.04
C GLU A 439 23.92 25.21 -5.44
N GLN A 440 23.60 24.21 -4.62
CA GLN A 440 23.96 22.82 -4.90
C GLN A 440 23.20 22.31 -6.14
N LYS A 441 23.85 21.43 -6.91
CA LYS A 441 23.14 20.74 -7.99
C LYS A 441 22.11 19.77 -7.42
N ILE A 442 20.99 19.63 -8.11
CA ILE A 442 19.85 18.82 -7.67
C ILE A 442 19.48 17.86 -8.79
N VAL A 443 19.43 16.56 -8.47
CA VAL A 443 18.96 15.50 -9.37
C VAL A 443 17.88 14.70 -8.65
N SER A 444 16.63 14.90 -9.01
CA SER A 444 15.51 14.19 -8.41
C SER A 444 15.14 12.92 -9.19
N PHE A 445 14.51 11.96 -8.49
CA PHE A 445 14.12 10.66 -9.06
C PHE A 445 12.67 10.33 -8.77
N MET A 446 11.95 9.90 -9.81
CA MET A 446 10.63 9.28 -9.71
C MET A 446 10.50 8.12 -10.69
N GLY A 447 9.60 7.17 -10.42
CA GLY A 447 9.25 6.13 -11.37
C GLY A 447 8.20 6.59 -12.37
N ASP A 448 8.00 5.80 -13.42
CA ASP A 448 6.97 6.02 -14.44
C ASP A 448 5.54 6.02 -13.86
N SER A 449 5.23 5.08 -12.96
CA SER A 449 3.94 5.07 -12.28
C SER A 449 3.72 6.33 -11.43
N THR A 450 4.74 6.78 -10.68
CA THR A 450 4.70 8.03 -9.91
C THR A 450 4.55 9.25 -10.80
N PHE A 451 5.20 9.26 -11.97
CA PHE A 451 5.04 10.33 -12.96
C PHE A 451 3.56 10.54 -13.33
N PHE A 452 2.86 9.44 -13.67
CA PHE A 452 1.43 9.51 -13.97
C PHE A 452 0.56 9.79 -12.72
N HIS A 453 0.99 9.36 -11.54
CA HIS A 453 0.26 9.54 -10.28
C HIS A 453 0.20 11.01 -9.85
N SER A 454 1.35 11.66 -9.71
CA SER A 454 1.46 13.03 -9.18
C SER A 454 2.68 13.80 -9.70
N GLY A 455 3.49 13.20 -10.59
CA GLY A 455 4.71 13.83 -11.07
C GLY A 455 4.51 14.91 -12.13
N ILE A 456 3.37 14.90 -12.84
CA ILE A 456 3.07 15.87 -13.92
C ILE A 456 2.93 17.29 -13.38
N PRO A 457 2.10 17.59 -12.35
CA PRO A 457 1.93 18.96 -11.86
C PRO A 457 3.23 19.65 -11.42
N PRO A 458 4.13 19.02 -10.64
CA PRO A 458 5.37 19.70 -10.24
C PRO A 458 6.36 19.89 -11.40
N ILE A 459 6.27 19.11 -12.49
CA ILE A 459 7.06 19.40 -13.71
C ILE A 459 6.52 20.65 -14.40
N VAL A 460 5.19 20.81 -14.48
CA VAL A 460 4.56 22.05 -15.00
C VAL A 460 5.02 23.26 -14.18
N ASP A 461 5.05 23.13 -12.85
CA ASP A 461 5.52 24.18 -11.95
C ASP A 461 7.00 24.52 -12.21
N ALA A 462 7.86 23.49 -12.36
CA ALA A 462 9.27 23.65 -12.67
C ALA A 462 9.50 24.42 -13.98
N VAL A 463 8.73 24.10 -15.02
CA VAL A 463 8.79 24.78 -16.33
C VAL A 463 8.30 26.23 -16.21
N HIS A 464 7.14 26.44 -15.58
CA HIS A 464 6.52 27.76 -15.46
C HIS A 464 7.41 28.77 -14.71
N HIS A 465 8.09 28.32 -13.66
CA HIS A 465 8.99 29.14 -12.84
C HIS A 465 10.47 29.04 -13.21
N ASN A 466 10.79 28.28 -14.26
CA ASN A 466 12.16 28.06 -14.76
C ASN A 466 13.15 27.58 -13.66
N HIS A 467 12.73 26.60 -12.85
CA HIS A 467 13.56 26.05 -11.80
C HIS A 467 14.78 25.30 -12.35
N ASN A 468 15.97 25.57 -11.80
CA ASN A 468 17.21 24.93 -12.24
C ASN A 468 17.40 23.54 -11.58
N VAL A 469 16.76 22.52 -12.15
CA VAL A 469 16.70 21.16 -11.60
C VAL A 469 16.83 20.09 -12.68
N VAL A 470 17.40 18.94 -12.33
CA VAL A 470 17.34 17.74 -13.17
C VAL A 470 16.31 16.79 -12.58
N ILE A 471 15.26 16.50 -13.33
CA ILE A 471 14.20 15.56 -12.94
C ILE A 471 14.42 14.27 -13.72
N THR A 472 14.67 13.17 -13.02
CA THR A 472 14.87 11.86 -13.63
C THR A 472 13.63 11.00 -13.50
N ILE A 473 13.10 10.55 -14.64
CA ILE A 473 11.97 9.61 -14.69
C ILE A 473 12.52 8.23 -15.04
N LEU A 474 12.37 7.30 -14.10
CA LEU A 474 12.84 5.92 -14.19
C LEU A 474 11.73 5.06 -14.82
N ASP A 475 11.68 5.03 -16.16
CA ASP A 475 10.67 4.30 -16.92
C ASP A 475 11.04 2.80 -17.02
N ASN A 476 10.44 2.00 -16.15
CA ASN A 476 10.63 0.56 -16.11
C ASN A 476 9.43 -0.25 -16.61
N ARG A 477 8.42 0.43 -17.17
CA ARG A 477 7.23 -0.15 -17.78
C ARG A 477 6.33 -0.93 -16.83
N THR A 478 6.34 -0.64 -15.52
CA THR A 478 5.44 -1.30 -14.55
C THR A 478 5.49 -0.66 -13.18
N THR A 479 4.40 -0.74 -12.41
CA THR A 479 4.39 -0.46 -10.97
C THR A 479 5.02 -1.65 -10.24
N ALA A 480 6.38 -1.66 -10.19
CA ALA A 480 7.13 -2.87 -9.84
C ALA A 480 7.04 -3.24 -8.37
N MET A 481 7.11 -2.27 -7.45
CA MET A 481 7.25 -2.51 -6.01
C MET A 481 6.07 -3.28 -5.40
N THR A 482 4.88 -3.05 -5.87
CA THR A 482 3.63 -3.62 -5.34
C THR A 482 3.16 -4.88 -6.07
N GLY A 483 3.84 -5.32 -7.14
CA GLY A 483 3.53 -6.59 -7.83
C GLY A 483 3.43 -6.52 -9.34
N LEU A 484 4.12 -5.59 -10.00
CA LEU A 484 4.16 -5.44 -11.47
C LEU A 484 2.80 -5.07 -12.08
N GLN A 485 2.04 -4.21 -11.41
CA GLN A 485 0.75 -3.75 -11.91
C GLN A 485 0.92 -2.83 -13.13
N PRO A 486 -0.08 -2.82 -14.04
CA PRO A 486 -0.09 -1.91 -15.17
C PRO A 486 -0.38 -0.47 -14.73
N HIS A 487 0.06 0.48 -15.55
CA HIS A 487 -0.20 1.91 -15.44
C HIS A 487 -0.29 2.50 -16.87
N PRO A 488 -0.61 3.80 -17.08
CA PRO A 488 -0.80 4.37 -18.43
C PRO A 488 0.37 4.17 -19.40
N GLY A 489 1.59 3.96 -18.92
CA GLY A 489 2.78 3.62 -19.73
C GLY A 489 2.93 2.14 -20.07
N THR A 490 1.87 1.32 -19.92
CA THR A 490 1.90 -0.12 -20.26
C THR A 490 0.93 -0.45 -21.40
N GLU A 491 1.17 -1.58 -22.10
CA GLU A 491 0.36 -2.01 -23.24
C GLU A 491 -0.92 -2.75 -22.88
N TYR A 492 -1.13 -3.05 -21.59
CA TYR A 492 -2.28 -3.81 -21.10
C TYR A 492 -2.86 -3.13 -19.85
N ASP A 493 -4.19 -3.18 -19.74
CA ASP A 493 -4.92 -2.72 -18.55
C ASP A 493 -4.99 -3.76 -17.42
N GLY A 494 -5.64 -3.39 -16.32
CA GLY A 494 -5.83 -4.26 -15.16
C GLY A 494 -6.64 -5.52 -15.43
N MET A 495 -7.47 -5.52 -16.47
CA MET A 495 -8.27 -6.66 -16.92
C MET A 495 -7.53 -7.55 -17.95
N GLY A 496 -6.29 -7.18 -18.32
CA GLY A 496 -5.48 -7.91 -19.30
C GLY A 496 -5.88 -7.64 -20.76
N ARG A 497 -6.62 -6.57 -21.03
CA ARG A 497 -6.98 -6.12 -22.36
C ARG A 497 -5.90 -5.22 -22.93
N PRO A 498 -5.68 -5.19 -24.27
CA PRO A 498 -4.80 -4.21 -24.90
C PRO A 498 -5.24 -2.78 -24.51
N ALA A 499 -4.28 -1.94 -24.15
CA ALA A 499 -4.50 -0.55 -23.76
C ALA A 499 -3.60 0.40 -24.59
N LYS A 500 -4.04 1.64 -24.74
CA LYS A 500 -3.22 2.67 -25.40
C LYS A 500 -2.04 3.03 -24.49
N LEU A 501 -0.84 2.79 -25.01
CA LEU A 501 0.39 3.17 -24.36
C LEU A 501 0.55 4.70 -24.40
N ILE A 502 0.84 5.31 -23.27
CA ILE A 502 1.22 6.72 -23.16
C ILE A 502 2.72 6.77 -22.85
N ASN A 503 3.51 7.32 -23.75
CA ASN A 503 4.94 7.46 -23.53
C ASN A 503 5.23 8.64 -22.61
N VAL A 504 6.11 8.44 -21.65
CA VAL A 504 6.56 9.47 -20.70
C VAL A 504 7.17 10.66 -21.43
N GLU A 505 8.05 10.39 -22.40
CA GLU A 505 8.76 11.40 -23.19
C GLU A 505 7.82 12.32 -24.00
N ASP A 506 6.74 11.76 -24.55
CA ASP A 506 5.76 12.54 -25.31
C ASP A 506 4.99 13.50 -24.38
N VAL A 507 4.63 13.06 -23.19
CA VAL A 507 3.99 13.89 -22.18
C VAL A 507 4.95 14.99 -21.71
N VAL A 508 6.16 14.66 -21.33
CA VAL A 508 7.19 15.62 -20.87
C VAL A 508 7.43 16.72 -21.92
N LYS A 509 7.52 16.35 -23.20
CA LYS A 509 7.64 17.30 -24.29
C LYS A 509 6.42 18.21 -24.40
N GLY A 510 5.21 17.66 -24.23
CA GLY A 510 3.96 18.40 -24.23
C GLY A 510 3.82 19.37 -23.06
N LEU A 511 4.55 19.19 -21.96
CA LEU A 511 4.60 20.09 -20.82
C LEU A 511 5.54 21.31 -21.03
N GLY A 512 6.25 21.37 -22.18
CA GLY A 512 7.11 22.50 -22.52
C GLY A 512 8.54 22.40 -21.95
N VAL A 513 8.97 21.23 -21.53
CA VAL A 513 10.37 21.01 -21.12
C VAL A 513 11.28 21.16 -22.33
N GLU A 514 12.28 22.04 -22.26
CA GLU A 514 13.21 22.32 -23.38
C GLU A 514 14.35 21.31 -23.48
N HIS A 515 14.90 20.88 -22.34
CA HIS A 515 16.01 19.93 -22.28
C HIS A 515 15.51 18.56 -21.85
N ILE A 516 15.40 17.64 -22.81
CA ILE A 516 14.96 16.26 -22.58
C ILE A 516 16.03 15.29 -23.10
N GLU A 517 16.49 14.40 -22.22
CA GLU A 517 17.38 13.29 -22.57
C GLU A 517 16.64 11.97 -22.40
N ILE A 518 16.72 11.10 -23.38
CA ILE A 518 16.15 9.75 -23.35
C ILE A 518 17.31 8.78 -23.43
N VAL A 519 17.50 7.95 -22.40
CA VAL A 519 18.66 7.07 -22.29
C VAL A 519 18.26 5.63 -21.95
N ASP A 520 19.01 4.66 -22.46
CA ASP A 520 19.02 3.30 -21.93
C ASP A 520 20.08 3.23 -20.81
N PRO A 521 19.70 3.04 -19.55
CA PRO A 521 20.65 2.99 -18.44
C PRO A 521 21.67 1.84 -18.57
N ASN A 522 21.36 0.82 -19.37
CA ASN A 522 22.29 -0.27 -19.65
C ASN A 522 23.44 0.17 -20.58
N ASN A 523 23.36 1.33 -21.20
CA ASN A 523 24.50 2.03 -21.82
C ASN A 523 25.02 3.09 -20.83
N ILE A 524 25.91 2.69 -19.93
CA ILE A 524 26.39 3.52 -18.82
C ILE A 524 27.16 4.76 -19.32
N LYS A 525 27.90 4.64 -20.41
CA LYS A 525 28.68 5.75 -20.98
C LYS A 525 27.76 6.86 -21.50
N ASP A 526 26.79 6.53 -22.32
CA ASP A 526 25.86 7.51 -22.90
C ASP A 526 24.95 8.09 -21.84
N THR A 527 24.48 7.27 -20.88
CA THR A 527 23.70 7.73 -19.73
C THR A 527 24.48 8.74 -18.89
N THR A 528 25.77 8.47 -18.60
CA THR A 528 26.62 9.43 -17.87
C THR A 528 26.79 10.74 -18.64
N ALA A 529 26.96 10.69 -19.95
CA ALA A 529 27.08 11.89 -20.79
C ALA A 529 25.79 12.72 -20.83
N ALA A 530 24.64 12.06 -20.90
CA ALA A 530 23.32 12.72 -20.84
C ALA A 530 23.10 13.46 -19.51
N PHE A 531 23.42 12.83 -18.38
CA PHE A 531 23.33 13.50 -17.08
C PHE A 531 24.27 14.70 -16.94
N LYS A 532 25.47 14.67 -17.56
CA LYS A 532 26.35 15.84 -17.59
C LYS A 532 25.71 16.99 -18.35
N ARG A 533 25.14 16.74 -19.57
CA ARG A 533 24.43 17.78 -20.33
C ARG A 533 23.23 18.34 -19.56
N ALA A 534 22.45 17.48 -18.92
CA ALA A 534 21.30 17.92 -18.12
C ALA A 534 21.72 18.78 -16.90
N LEU A 535 22.85 18.44 -16.24
CA LEU A 535 23.39 19.21 -15.13
C LEU A 535 24.00 20.55 -15.55
N ASP A 536 24.48 20.66 -16.79
CA ASP A 536 25.04 21.90 -17.36
C ASP A 536 23.96 22.83 -17.90
N PHE A 537 22.75 22.33 -18.20
CA PHE A 537 21.64 23.12 -18.66
C PHE A 537 21.12 24.06 -17.54
N ARG A 538 20.70 25.27 -17.90
CA ARG A 538 20.09 26.24 -16.99
C ARG A 538 18.59 26.24 -17.19
N GLY A 539 17.87 25.78 -16.21
CA GLY A 539 16.43 25.56 -16.23
C GLY A 539 16.04 24.11 -15.92
N PRO A 540 14.77 23.75 -16.07
CA PRO A 540 14.32 22.39 -15.81
C PRO A 540 14.76 21.44 -16.93
N ALA A 541 15.60 20.46 -16.59
CA ALA A 541 15.99 19.38 -17.47
C ALA A 541 15.33 18.08 -17.05
N VAL A 542 14.84 17.27 -18.00
CA VAL A 542 14.27 15.95 -17.73
C VAL A 542 15.08 14.87 -18.39
N VAL A 543 15.47 13.86 -17.61
CA VAL A 543 16.13 12.65 -18.12
C VAL A 543 15.17 11.47 -17.95
N VAL A 544 14.73 10.89 -19.07
CA VAL A 544 13.94 9.66 -19.11
C VAL A 544 14.88 8.48 -19.23
N SER A 545 15.11 7.79 -18.12
CA SER A 545 15.94 6.57 -18.06
C SER A 545 15.05 5.36 -18.29
N LYS A 546 15.09 4.80 -19.51
CA LYS A 546 14.09 3.88 -20.04
C LYS A 546 14.67 2.48 -20.25
N SER A 547 14.25 1.56 -19.42
CA SER A 547 14.58 0.13 -19.57
C SER A 547 13.60 -0.72 -18.77
N PRO A 548 13.01 -1.79 -19.35
CA PRO A 548 12.04 -2.62 -18.66
C PRO A 548 12.55 -3.16 -17.33
N CYS A 549 11.65 -3.31 -16.35
CA CYS A 549 11.97 -3.98 -15.09
C CYS A 549 12.58 -5.37 -15.37
N ILE A 550 13.65 -5.70 -14.65
CA ILE A 550 14.36 -6.98 -14.86
C ILE A 550 13.42 -8.20 -14.70
N HIS A 551 12.40 -8.11 -13.86
CA HIS A 551 11.41 -9.19 -13.70
C HIS A 551 10.53 -9.35 -14.96
N LEU A 552 10.22 -8.28 -15.68
CA LEU A 552 9.54 -8.35 -16.97
C LEU A 552 10.45 -8.99 -18.03
N GLU A 553 11.73 -8.62 -18.05
CA GLU A 553 12.71 -9.23 -18.94
C GLU A 553 12.92 -10.72 -18.68
N ILE A 554 12.98 -11.13 -17.42
CA ILE A 554 13.04 -12.56 -17.03
C ILE A 554 11.80 -13.30 -17.53
N GLN A 555 10.60 -12.71 -17.37
CA GLN A 555 9.37 -13.31 -17.87
C GLN A 555 9.36 -13.40 -19.40
N ARG A 556 9.83 -12.37 -20.12
CA ARG A 556 9.97 -12.35 -21.58
C ARG A 556 10.92 -13.46 -22.04
N LYS A 557 12.14 -13.51 -21.48
CA LYS A 557 13.15 -14.53 -21.82
C LYS A 557 12.67 -15.95 -21.56
N ARG A 558 11.92 -16.17 -20.48
CA ARG A 558 11.31 -17.48 -20.19
C ARG A 558 10.27 -17.89 -21.24
N LYS A 559 9.43 -16.94 -21.70
CA LYS A 559 8.42 -17.20 -22.74
C LYS A 559 9.06 -17.49 -24.10
N SER A 560 10.11 -16.75 -24.46
CA SER A 560 10.86 -16.95 -25.73
C SER A 560 11.87 -18.08 -25.65
N LYS A 561 12.02 -18.75 -24.51
CA LYS A 561 13.00 -19.83 -24.26
C LYS A 561 14.45 -19.40 -24.55
N GLU A 562 14.76 -18.11 -24.41
CA GLU A 562 16.10 -17.59 -24.55
C GLU A 562 17.02 -18.16 -23.47
N LYS A 563 18.24 -18.56 -23.86
CA LYS A 563 19.25 -19.05 -22.92
C LYS A 563 19.84 -17.87 -22.16
N LYS A 564 19.99 -18.05 -20.85
CA LYS A 564 20.65 -17.09 -19.97
C LYS A 564 22.14 -17.03 -20.31
N SER A 565 22.69 -15.82 -20.48
CA SER A 565 24.13 -15.60 -20.59
C SER A 565 24.80 -15.73 -19.22
N ILE A 566 26.00 -16.28 -19.20
CA ILE A 566 26.80 -16.43 -17.98
C ILE A 566 27.96 -15.44 -18.06
N TYR A 567 28.18 -14.71 -16.97
CA TYR A 567 29.30 -13.82 -16.80
C TYR A 567 30.26 -14.36 -15.77
N TYR A 568 31.53 -14.11 -15.95
CA TYR A 568 32.59 -14.52 -15.00
C TYR A 568 33.66 -13.44 -14.88
N ILE A 569 34.44 -13.55 -13.82
CA ILE A 569 35.55 -12.63 -13.53
C ILE A 569 36.85 -13.40 -13.69
N ASP A 570 37.69 -12.90 -14.58
CA ASP A 570 39.05 -13.38 -14.76
C ASP A 570 39.91 -12.93 -13.58
N GLN A 571 40.37 -13.90 -12.80
CA GLN A 571 41.14 -13.64 -11.57
C GLN A 571 42.55 -13.10 -11.84
N GLU A 572 43.10 -13.34 -13.02
CA GLU A 572 44.43 -12.81 -13.42
C GLU A 572 44.34 -11.32 -13.78
N LYS A 573 43.24 -10.89 -14.40
CA LYS A 573 42.97 -9.49 -14.75
C LYS A 573 42.37 -8.70 -13.58
N CYS A 574 41.68 -9.36 -12.64
CA CYS A 574 41.01 -8.71 -11.52
C CYS A 574 42.03 -8.27 -10.47
N ASN A 575 42.30 -6.97 -10.40
CA ASN A 575 43.17 -6.40 -9.34
C ASN A 575 42.43 -6.10 -8.03
N GLN A 576 41.19 -6.59 -7.86
CA GLN A 576 40.36 -6.40 -6.66
C GLN A 576 40.05 -4.93 -6.32
N CYS A 577 39.94 -4.04 -7.29
CA CYS A 577 39.56 -2.63 -7.10
C CYS A 577 38.18 -2.43 -6.46
N ARG A 578 37.34 -3.46 -6.43
CA ARG A 578 35.99 -3.51 -5.82
C ARG A 578 34.95 -2.57 -6.45
N GLU A 579 35.21 -1.93 -7.58
CA GLU A 579 34.25 -1.02 -8.23
C GLU A 579 32.87 -1.67 -8.41
N CYS A 580 32.84 -2.95 -8.79
CA CYS A 580 31.62 -3.75 -8.97
C CYS A 580 30.84 -4.02 -7.67
N ILE A 581 31.49 -3.94 -6.51
CA ILE A 581 30.88 -4.17 -5.18
C ILE A 581 30.61 -2.86 -4.45
N VAL A 582 31.63 -2.00 -4.33
CA VAL A 582 31.58 -0.81 -3.43
C VAL A 582 31.00 0.43 -4.10
N ARG A 583 30.84 0.45 -5.44
CA ARG A 583 30.24 1.57 -6.16
C ARG A 583 29.01 1.17 -6.95
N PHE A 584 29.10 0.07 -7.75
CA PHE A 584 27.96 -0.44 -8.49
C PHE A 584 27.02 -1.29 -7.60
N GLY A 585 27.60 -2.07 -6.67
CA GLY A 585 26.86 -2.79 -5.64
C GLY A 585 25.93 -3.88 -6.17
N CYS A 586 26.32 -4.62 -7.21
CA CYS A 586 25.49 -5.71 -7.74
C CYS A 586 25.38 -6.85 -6.71
N PRO A 587 24.16 -7.25 -6.25
CA PRO A 587 24.01 -8.32 -5.26
C PRO A 587 24.46 -9.71 -5.73
N ALA A 588 24.60 -9.91 -7.05
CA ALA A 588 25.12 -11.16 -7.63
C ALA A 588 26.65 -11.22 -7.61
N ILE A 589 27.36 -10.15 -7.20
CA ILE A 589 28.83 -10.12 -7.12
C ILE A 589 29.23 -10.15 -5.65
N TYR A 590 30.07 -11.08 -5.28
CA TYR A 590 30.44 -11.32 -3.90
C TYR A 590 31.91 -11.70 -3.71
N TYR A 591 32.39 -11.61 -2.46
CA TYR A 591 33.66 -12.16 -2.04
C TYR A 591 33.52 -13.62 -1.66
N THR A 592 34.48 -14.44 -2.08
CA THR A 592 34.64 -15.78 -1.53
C THR A 592 35.41 -15.71 -0.21
N GLU A 593 35.36 -16.78 0.57
CA GLU A 593 36.17 -16.91 1.79
C GLU A 593 37.67 -16.79 1.53
N GLU A 594 38.12 -17.19 0.35
CA GLU A 594 39.50 -17.08 -0.13
C GLU A 594 39.89 -15.66 -0.57
N GLY A 595 38.96 -14.69 -0.50
CA GLY A 595 39.20 -13.29 -0.86
C GLY A 595 39.10 -12.99 -2.34
N SER A 596 38.67 -13.91 -3.20
CA SER A 596 38.42 -13.63 -4.63
C SER A 596 37.04 -13.05 -4.89
N ILE A 597 36.89 -12.25 -5.97
CA ILE A 597 35.59 -11.71 -6.38
C ILE A 597 34.97 -12.63 -7.43
N ARG A 598 33.70 -13.02 -7.21
CA ARG A 598 32.97 -13.91 -8.13
C ARG A 598 31.56 -13.43 -8.40
N ILE A 599 30.93 -13.97 -9.45
CA ILE A 599 29.53 -13.75 -9.81
C ILE A 599 28.75 -15.02 -9.48
N ASP A 600 27.66 -14.88 -8.73
CA ASP A 600 26.72 -15.95 -8.48
C ASP A 600 25.80 -16.14 -9.70
N ASP A 601 25.98 -17.26 -10.40
CA ASP A 601 25.21 -17.60 -11.61
C ASP A 601 23.71 -17.75 -11.35
N LEU A 602 23.30 -18.08 -10.12
CA LEU A 602 21.88 -18.23 -9.74
C LEU A 602 21.23 -16.86 -9.57
N GLN A 603 21.93 -15.91 -8.98
CA GLN A 603 21.44 -14.56 -8.74
C GLN A 603 21.62 -13.62 -9.95
N CYS A 604 22.64 -13.82 -10.78
CA CYS A 604 22.90 -13.00 -11.95
C CYS A 604 21.70 -13.04 -12.92
N ASN A 605 21.19 -11.89 -13.35
CA ASN A 605 20.06 -11.77 -14.29
C ASN A 605 20.48 -11.32 -15.71
N ASP A 606 21.73 -11.55 -16.09
CA ASP A 606 22.18 -11.42 -17.48
C ASP A 606 22.03 -10.02 -18.09
N CYS A 607 22.24 -8.95 -17.31
CA CYS A 607 22.14 -7.57 -17.80
C CYS A 607 23.40 -7.03 -18.45
N GLY A 608 24.58 -7.60 -18.18
CA GLY A 608 25.86 -7.18 -18.76
C GLY A 608 26.48 -5.89 -18.22
N ASN A 609 25.82 -5.16 -17.33
CA ASN A 609 26.31 -3.86 -16.83
C ASN A 609 27.66 -3.96 -16.12
N CYS A 610 27.95 -5.10 -15.47
CA CYS A 610 29.23 -5.33 -14.78
C CYS A 610 30.44 -5.32 -15.72
N VAL A 611 30.26 -5.65 -16.98
CA VAL A 611 31.33 -5.58 -17.99
C VAL A 611 31.76 -4.12 -18.21
N GLN A 612 30.79 -3.20 -18.34
CA GLN A 612 31.06 -1.78 -18.64
C GLN A 612 31.68 -1.01 -17.46
N ILE A 613 31.47 -1.50 -16.22
CA ILE A 613 31.97 -0.83 -15.02
C ILE A 613 33.33 -1.31 -14.57
N CYS A 614 33.81 -2.44 -15.12
CA CYS A 614 35.13 -2.99 -14.76
C CYS A 614 36.25 -2.18 -15.45
N PRO A 615 37.08 -1.41 -14.68
CA PRO A 615 38.11 -0.58 -15.30
C PRO A 615 39.32 -1.38 -15.82
N PHE A 616 39.35 -2.70 -15.56
CA PHE A 616 40.44 -3.61 -15.96
C PHE A 616 39.99 -4.67 -16.94
N ASP A 617 38.80 -4.53 -17.54
CA ASP A 617 38.21 -5.50 -18.46
C ASP A 617 38.32 -6.96 -17.97
N ALA A 618 38.17 -7.15 -16.66
CA ALA A 618 38.26 -8.46 -16.02
C ALA A 618 36.94 -9.24 -16.03
N ILE A 619 35.81 -8.62 -16.47
CA ILE A 619 34.47 -9.25 -16.47
C ILE A 619 34.04 -9.52 -17.89
N PHE A 620 33.71 -10.76 -18.21
CA PHE A 620 33.34 -11.17 -19.57
C PHE A 620 32.06 -11.98 -19.59
N LYS A 621 31.42 -11.96 -20.75
CA LYS A 621 30.37 -12.90 -21.11
C LYS A 621 31.03 -14.22 -21.58
N LYS A 622 30.61 -15.35 -21.03
CA LYS A 622 31.11 -16.68 -21.44
C LYS A 622 30.52 -17.03 -22.80
N GLU A 623 31.39 -17.20 -23.78
CA GLU A 623 31.01 -17.69 -25.10
C GLU A 623 31.06 -19.23 -25.10
N GLY A 624 29.92 -19.87 -25.49
CA GLY A 624 29.83 -21.30 -25.78
C GLY A 624 29.55 -22.22 -24.59
N ASN A 625 28.77 -23.26 -24.92
CA ASN A 625 28.36 -24.35 -24.04
C ASN A 625 29.54 -25.25 -23.63
N LYS A 626 30.10 -25.07 -22.45
CA LYS A 626 30.63 -26.20 -21.67
C LYS A 626 30.36 -25.96 -20.21
N ARG A 627 29.26 -26.53 -19.69
CA ARG A 627 29.08 -26.73 -18.25
C ARG A 627 30.15 -27.72 -17.78
N THR A 628 31.20 -27.26 -17.19
CA THR A 628 31.98 -28.09 -16.27
C THR A 628 31.30 -27.96 -14.93
N ILE A 629 30.36 -28.87 -14.66
CA ILE A 629 29.85 -29.10 -13.31
C ILE A 629 31.02 -29.78 -12.57
N LYS A 630 31.86 -29.00 -11.90
CA LYS A 630 32.57 -29.54 -10.73
C LYS A 630 31.58 -29.43 -9.57
N GLN A 631 31.05 -30.60 -9.21
CA GLN A 631 30.40 -30.83 -7.92
C GLN A 631 31.28 -30.26 -6.81
N VAL A 632 30.74 -29.34 -6.07
CA VAL A 632 31.14 -29.09 -4.70
C VAL A 632 29.96 -29.56 -3.84
N LEU A 633 30.02 -30.83 -3.48
CA LEU A 633 29.42 -31.34 -2.26
C LEU A 633 30.23 -30.74 -1.10
N TYR A 634 29.57 -29.87 -0.33
CA TYR A 634 29.58 -29.83 1.15
C TYR A 634 28.50 -28.84 1.60
#